data_0944b4e5c3dde4d4196d80a28747cc0e
#
_entry.id   0944b4e5c3dde4d4196d80a28747cc0e
#
_cell.length_a   1.000
_cell.length_b   1.000
_cell.length_c   1.000
_cell.angle_alpha   90.00
_cell.angle_beta   90.00
_cell.angle_gamma   90.00
#
_symmetry.space_group_name_H-M   'P 1'
#
loop_
_entity.id
_entity.type
_entity.pdbx_description
1 polymer ?
#
loop_
_entity_poly.entity_id
_entity_poly.type
_entity_poly.pdbx_seq_one_letter_code
_entity_poly.pdbx_strand_id
1 'polypeptide(L)'
;MRKRIPVGLKDYEKLKSENYYVVDKTLMIKDFLEQGNEVTLITRPRRFGKTINMSMMAEFLDITKDSKELFKDTKIMDTEYASQINQYPTIFISFANSKNNKVNIVHSIKLYLRKEYDHYMHVFKENMSPFDQDEYHSIIQGLMNKDDGNLNNINNALSFLMEKLEIYYNKKVMLFIDEYDTPFIEANIGGFYDEIRDGLSSILHNALKTSTSLQYAMMTGIQRVAKENIFSDLNNLVVCTVKDPEYAQYFGFTEKETKEALEYYDLSLNNEVKSMYNGYRFGKYEIYNPWSVLNYASRKVLEPYWINTSSNEMIRKAMESRDDAFNRGYEELIQTGKLETLVRMETSFFEINSTSSLWGLLVNAGYLTVLEVISARRSRYVLGIPNQEVEKEFQNLTACYLKVSDEALDSMFEGLREGRKEEFLNSYANILLTLPSYHDLKDENSYHMMALGMCAWLCHDYKIISNREAGKGRCDIVLKARKENQISYILEFKYAKDSNTDLNELAKRAVEQIKDRKYDIELRGNVIYIDLKDENSYHMMALGMCAWLCHDYKIISNREAGKGRCDIVLKARKENQISYILEFKYAKDSNTDLNELAKRAVEQIKDRKYDIELRGNVIYIGLAHYQKEVEIEWQEN
;
A
#
# COMPACT_ATOMS: atom_id res chain seq x y z
N MET A 1 12.78 6.96 35.35
CA MET A 1 13.22 6.07 34.25
C MET A 1 12.37 6.40 33.02
N ARG A 2 12.96 6.54 31.82
CA ARG A 2 12.21 6.85 30.58
C ARG A 2 11.27 5.69 30.23
N LYS A 3 10.03 5.98 29.78
CA LYS A 3 9.06 4.96 29.37
C LYS A 3 9.58 4.21 28.13
N ARG A 4 9.25 2.93 28.02
CA ARG A 4 9.61 2.08 26.88
C ARG A 4 8.79 2.45 25.64
N ILE A 5 9.33 2.24 24.44
CA ILE A 5 8.61 2.47 23.18
C ILE A 5 7.75 1.24 22.86
N PRO A 6 6.43 1.41 22.61
CA PRO A 6 5.48 0.28 22.46
C PRO A 6 5.38 -0.22 21.01
N VAL A 7 6.49 -0.57 20.37
CA VAL A 7 6.42 -1.08 18.99
C VAL A 7 5.71 -2.44 18.96
N GLY A 8 4.57 -2.51 18.26
CA GLY A 8 3.83 -3.75 18.02
C GLY A 8 2.96 -4.25 19.18
N LEU A 9 2.92 -3.56 20.30
CA LEU A 9 2.04 -3.94 21.41
C LEU A 9 0.59 -3.54 21.12
N LYS A 10 -0.35 -4.42 21.49
CA LYS A 10 -1.77 -4.29 21.16
C LYS A 10 -2.68 -4.30 22.40
N ASP A 11 -2.14 -4.62 23.56
CA ASP A 11 -2.83 -4.79 24.81
C ASP A 11 -2.62 -3.55 25.69
N TYR A 12 -3.72 -2.87 26.07
CA TYR A 12 -3.66 -1.63 26.82
C TYR A 12 -3.23 -1.83 28.28
N GLU A 13 -3.72 -2.89 28.93
CA GLU A 13 -3.32 -3.24 30.30
C GLU A 13 -1.81 -3.43 30.36
N LYS A 14 -1.24 -4.23 29.45
CA LYS A 14 0.20 -4.46 29.38
C LYS A 14 0.98 -3.17 29.12
N LEU A 15 0.49 -2.31 28.22
CA LEU A 15 1.14 -1.03 27.92
C LEU A 15 1.25 -0.13 29.17
N LYS A 16 0.20 -0.06 29.96
CA LYS A 16 0.16 0.80 31.17
C LYS A 16 0.93 0.16 32.33
N SER A 17 0.73 -1.13 32.60
CA SER A 17 1.35 -1.84 33.72
C SER A 17 2.87 -1.98 33.57
N GLU A 18 3.40 -2.18 32.35
CA GLU A 18 4.83 -2.29 32.09
C GLU A 18 5.53 -0.96 31.76
N ASN A 19 4.87 0.17 32.02
CA ASN A 19 5.40 1.52 31.86
C ASN A 19 5.89 1.87 30.44
N TYR A 20 5.07 1.57 29.43
CA TYR A 20 5.30 2.01 28.07
C TYR A 20 4.77 3.45 27.85
N TYR A 21 5.30 4.11 26.80
CA TYR A 21 4.76 5.39 26.36
C TYR A 21 3.43 5.18 25.66
N VAL A 22 2.39 5.87 26.10
CA VAL A 22 1.04 5.76 25.51
C VAL A 22 0.56 7.18 25.20
N VAL A 23 0.13 7.40 23.95
CA VAL A 23 -0.61 8.60 23.58
C VAL A 23 -2.05 8.44 24.08
N ASP A 24 -2.50 9.38 24.86
CA ASP A 24 -3.82 9.31 25.48
C ASP A 24 -4.95 9.55 24.48
N LYS A 25 -5.68 8.47 24.18
CA LYS A 25 -6.87 8.45 23.32
C LYS A 25 -8.16 8.16 24.09
N THR A 26 -8.12 8.23 25.42
CA THR A 26 -9.24 7.80 26.30
C THR A 26 -10.52 8.60 26.11
N LEU A 27 -10.47 9.83 25.60
CA LEU A 27 -11.67 10.58 25.22
C LEU A 27 -12.51 9.93 24.12
N MET A 28 -11.95 8.93 23.41
CA MET A 28 -12.73 8.09 22.50
C MET A 28 -13.86 7.34 23.21
N ILE A 29 -13.64 6.96 24.46
CA ILE A 29 -14.66 6.30 25.29
C ILE A 29 -15.83 7.25 25.55
N LYS A 30 -15.52 8.51 25.88
CA LYS A 30 -16.54 9.55 26.06
C LYS A 30 -17.37 9.71 24.77
N ASP A 31 -16.71 9.95 23.63
CA ASP A 31 -17.40 10.16 22.34
C ASP A 31 -18.26 8.94 21.96
N PHE A 32 -17.80 7.73 22.24
CA PHE A 32 -18.55 6.50 21.99
C PHE A 32 -19.83 6.42 22.83
N LEU A 33 -19.74 6.71 24.12
CA LEU A 33 -20.89 6.68 25.03
C LEU A 33 -21.88 7.82 24.77
N GLU A 34 -21.38 9.02 24.41
CA GLU A 34 -22.21 10.18 24.07
C GLU A 34 -22.99 10.00 22.77
N GLN A 35 -22.35 9.47 21.74
CA GLN A 35 -23.01 9.23 20.45
C GLN A 35 -24.12 8.20 20.56
N GLY A 36 -23.94 7.18 21.42
CA GLY A 36 -24.97 6.20 21.72
C GLY A 36 -25.45 5.41 20.50
N ASN A 37 -24.62 5.30 19.45
CA ASN A 37 -24.93 4.47 18.30
C ASN A 37 -24.93 3.00 18.71
N GLU A 38 -25.98 2.28 18.38
CA GLU A 38 -26.08 0.87 18.76
C GLU A 38 -24.95 0.03 18.18
N VAL A 39 -24.59 0.25 16.89
CA VAL A 39 -23.43 -0.38 16.24
C VAL A 39 -22.62 0.65 15.47
N THR A 40 -21.34 0.77 15.79
CA THR A 40 -20.38 1.64 15.11
C THR A 40 -19.32 0.80 14.38
N LEU A 41 -19.14 1.02 13.09
CA LEU A 41 -18.05 0.42 12.31
C LEU A 41 -17.02 1.48 11.96
N ILE A 42 -15.78 1.27 12.39
CA ILE A 42 -14.64 2.13 12.09
C ILE A 42 -13.77 1.47 11.03
N THR A 43 -13.66 2.09 9.86
CA THR A 43 -12.70 1.64 8.83
C THR A 43 -11.50 2.59 8.78
N ARG A 44 -10.31 2.03 9.05
CA ARG A 44 -9.03 2.75 9.01
C ARG A 44 -7.94 1.86 8.41
N PRO A 45 -6.92 2.42 7.77
CA PRO A 45 -5.80 1.64 7.27
C PRO A 45 -5.11 0.82 8.35
N ARG A 46 -4.26 -0.11 7.96
CA ARG A 46 -3.47 -0.91 8.90
C ARG A 46 -2.48 -0.03 9.68
N ARG A 47 -2.19 -0.40 10.93
CA ARG A 47 -1.20 0.25 11.82
C ARG A 47 -1.59 1.64 12.35
N PHE A 48 -2.85 2.04 12.27
CA PHE A 48 -3.37 3.29 12.84
C PHE A 48 -3.96 3.13 14.24
N GLY A 49 -3.61 2.08 14.98
CA GLY A 49 -3.98 1.95 16.39
C GLY A 49 -5.38 1.36 16.64
N LYS A 50 -6.02 0.69 15.66
CA LYS A 50 -7.35 0.08 15.85
C LYS A 50 -7.40 -0.85 17.06
N THR A 51 -6.59 -1.88 17.07
CA THR A 51 -6.57 -2.91 18.13
C THR A 51 -6.30 -2.34 19.52
N ILE A 52 -5.34 -1.40 19.64
CA ILE A 52 -5.02 -0.82 20.95
C ILE A 52 -6.15 0.04 21.51
N ASN A 53 -6.85 0.80 20.65
CA ASN A 53 -8.01 1.58 21.05
C ASN A 53 -9.18 0.68 21.48
N MET A 54 -9.42 -0.42 20.75
CA MET A 54 -10.42 -1.40 21.12
C MET A 54 -10.10 -2.08 22.46
N SER A 55 -8.82 -2.47 22.67
CA SER A 55 -8.34 -3.02 23.93
C SER A 55 -8.50 -2.01 25.08
N MET A 56 -8.21 -0.73 24.86
CA MET A 56 -8.40 0.35 25.83
C MET A 56 -9.87 0.50 26.21
N MET A 57 -10.79 0.49 25.26
CA MET A 57 -12.23 0.62 25.52
C MET A 57 -12.77 -0.59 26.29
N ALA A 58 -12.37 -1.80 25.88
CA ALA A 58 -12.76 -3.02 26.58
C ALA A 58 -12.22 -3.01 28.02
N GLU A 59 -10.94 -2.66 28.23
CA GLU A 59 -10.32 -2.57 29.54
C GLU A 59 -11.03 -1.58 30.46
N PHE A 60 -11.44 -0.41 29.92
CA PHE A 60 -12.15 0.60 30.71
C PHE A 60 -13.55 0.15 31.12
N LEU A 61 -14.30 -0.50 30.21
CA LEU A 61 -15.72 -0.77 30.43
C LEU A 61 -16.00 -2.10 31.15
N ASP A 62 -15.09 -3.08 31.06
CA ASP A 62 -15.30 -4.45 31.51
C ASP A 62 -15.52 -4.55 33.03
N ILE A 63 -16.72 -4.99 33.42
CA ILE A 63 -17.16 -5.16 34.80
C ILE A 63 -16.35 -6.22 35.58
N THR A 64 -15.67 -7.10 34.90
CA THR A 64 -14.84 -8.16 35.53
C THR A 64 -13.47 -7.66 35.97
N LYS A 65 -13.11 -6.42 35.60
CA LYS A 65 -11.81 -5.82 35.86
C LYS A 65 -11.80 -4.77 36.95
N ASP A 66 -10.60 -4.42 37.42
CA ASP A 66 -10.36 -3.24 38.26
C ASP A 66 -9.26 -2.39 37.62
N SER A 67 -9.67 -1.51 36.73
CA SER A 67 -8.77 -0.76 35.86
C SER A 67 -8.49 0.67 36.33
N LYS A 68 -8.98 1.08 37.50
CA LYS A 68 -8.86 2.47 38.02
C LYS A 68 -7.42 2.98 38.02
N GLU A 69 -6.47 2.17 38.45
CA GLU A 69 -5.04 2.54 38.48
C GLU A 69 -4.44 2.71 37.07
N LEU A 70 -4.94 1.97 36.07
CA LEU A 70 -4.47 2.08 34.70
C LEU A 70 -4.92 3.39 34.03
N PHE A 71 -6.08 3.92 34.45
CA PHE A 71 -6.68 5.12 33.85
C PHE A 71 -6.49 6.39 34.67
N LYS A 72 -5.97 6.35 35.90
CA LYS A 72 -5.95 7.48 36.87
C LYS A 72 -5.39 8.79 36.28
N ASP A 73 -4.40 8.72 35.39
CA ASP A 73 -3.74 9.89 34.80
C ASP A 73 -4.19 10.13 33.35
N THR A 74 -5.40 9.74 33.00
CA THR A 74 -5.92 9.85 31.63
C THR A 74 -7.08 10.84 31.56
N LYS A 75 -7.27 11.44 30.39
CA LYS A 75 -8.27 12.51 30.15
C LYS A 75 -9.72 12.08 30.41
N ILE A 76 -10.04 10.79 30.26
CA ILE A 76 -11.40 10.29 30.52
C ILE A 76 -11.76 10.46 32.00
N MET A 77 -10.78 10.37 32.91
CA MET A 77 -11.02 10.51 34.35
C MET A 77 -11.37 11.93 34.76
N ASP A 78 -11.08 12.95 33.93
CA ASP A 78 -11.46 14.34 34.13
C ASP A 78 -12.88 14.64 33.61
N THR A 79 -13.61 13.64 33.14
CA THR A 79 -14.97 13.76 32.59
C THR A 79 -16.01 13.07 33.48
N GLU A 80 -17.29 13.38 33.28
CA GLU A 80 -18.41 12.69 33.95
C GLU A 80 -18.44 11.17 33.64
N TYR A 81 -17.88 10.76 32.50
CA TYR A 81 -17.79 9.36 32.09
C TYR A 81 -16.77 8.55 32.89
N ALA A 82 -15.96 9.15 33.75
CA ALA A 82 -15.11 8.44 34.71
C ALA A 82 -15.90 7.42 35.56
N SER A 83 -17.16 7.74 35.86
CA SER A 83 -18.07 6.86 36.60
C SER A 83 -18.44 5.57 35.87
N GLN A 84 -18.19 5.49 34.56
CA GLN A 84 -18.50 4.31 33.72
C GLN A 84 -17.39 3.25 33.74
N ILE A 85 -16.28 3.53 34.45
CA ILE A 85 -15.18 2.57 34.53
C ILE A 85 -15.62 1.25 35.19
N ASN A 86 -15.36 0.14 34.51
CA ASN A 86 -15.68 -1.22 34.94
C ASN A 86 -17.18 -1.43 35.28
N GLN A 87 -18.07 -0.87 34.45
CA GLN A 87 -19.50 -0.91 34.71
C GLN A 87 -20.31 -1.85 33.81
N TYR A 88 -19.74 -2.41 32.76
CA TYR A 88 -20.50 -3.19 31.77
C TYR A 88 -19.92 -4.59 31.57
N PRO A 89 -20.75 -5.63 31.45
CA PRO A 89 -20.26 -6.89 30.88
C PRO A 89 -19.76 -6.61 29.45
N THR A 90 -18.52 -6.98 29.18
CA THR A 90 -17.82 -6.57 27.94
C THR A 90 -17.20 -7.76 27.25
N ILE A 91 -17.53 -7.95 25.99
CA ILE A 91 -16.96 -8.99 25.12
C ILE A 91 -15.98 -8.32 24.14
N PHE A 92 -14.73 -8.82 24.06
CA PHE A 92 -13.74 -8.32 23.12
C PHE A 92 -13.13 -9.45 22.29
N ILE A 93 -13.45 -9.45 21.00
CA ILE A 93 -12.98 -10.46 20.03
C ILE A 93 -12.12 -9.78 18.95
N SER A 94 -10.93 -10.32 18.67
CA SER A 94 -10.08 -9.88 17.56
C SER A 94 -9.87 -11.01 16.56
N PHE A 95 -10.28 -10.81 15.31
CA PHE A 95 -10.10 -11.78 14.23
C PHE A 95 -8.76 -11.65 13.50
N ALA A 96 -7.79 -10.91 14.04
CA ALA A 96 -6.49 -10.65 13.43
C ALA A 96 -5.71 -11.91 13.00
N ASN A 97 -5.92 -13.02 13.69
CA ASN A 97 -5.25 -14.31 13.41
C ASN A 97 -6.14 -15.30 12.64
N SER A 98 -7.34 -14.92 12.23
CA SER A 98 -8.25 -15.79 11.44
C SER A 98 -7.83 -15.77 9.97
N LYS A 99 -6.75 -16.46 9.65
CA LYS A 99 -6.03 -16.40 8.36
C LYS A 99 -5.69 -17.79 7.83
N ASN A 100 -5.17 -17.79 6.60
CA ASN A 100 -4.68 -18.94 5.84
C ASN A 100 -5.83 -19.75 5.20
N ASN A 101 -6.02 -20.98 5.65
CA ASN A 101 -7.03 -21.87 5.09
C ASN A 101 -8.35 -21.86 5.90
N LYS A 102 -9.42 -22.41 5.31
CA LYS A 102 -10.76 -22.50 5.91
C LYS A 102 -10.75 -23.07 7.34
N VAL A 103 -10.06 -24.19 7.54
CA VAL A 103 -10.04 -24.91 8.83
C VAL A 103 -9.41 -24.01 9.92
N ASN A 104 -8.32 -23.32 9.60
CA ASN A 104 -7.65 -22.42 10.52
C ASN A 104 -8.53 -21.19 10.87
N ILE A 105 -9.26 -20.65 9.89
CA ILE A 105 -10.16 -19.52 10.12
C ILE A 105 -11.28 -19.94 11.05
N VAL A 106 -11.98 -21.05 10.76
CA VAL A 106 -13.06 -21.58 11.61
C VAL A 106 -12.55 -21.91 13.01
N HIS A 107 -11.40 -22.57 13.10
CA HIS A 107 -10.77 -22.89 14.40
C HIS A 107 -10.44 -21.63 15.22
N SER A 108 -9.92 -20.60 14.57
CA SER A 108 -9.59 -19.34 15.24
C SER A 108 -10.84 -18.65 15.78
N ILE A 109 -11.90 -18.57 15.00
CA ILE A 109 -13.19 -17.98 15.42
C ILE A 109 -13.74 -18.74 16.63
N LYS A 110 -13.80 -20.08 16.55
CA LYS A 110 -14.23 -20.94 17.68
C LYS A 110 -13.37 -20.73 18.92
N LEU A 111 -12.03 -20.59 18.76
CA LEU A 111 -11.11 -20.38 19.86
C LEU A 111 -11.38 -19.05 20.58
N TYR A 112 -11.65 -17.97 19.84
CA TYR A 112 -11.96 -16.67 20.46
C TYR A 112 -13.28 -16.71 21.21
N LEU A 113 -14.33 -17.29 20.64
CA LEU A 113 -15.60 -17.48 21.34
C LEU A 113 -15.42 -18.35 22.59
N ARG A 114 -14.64 -19.44 22.52
CA ARG A 114 -14.32 -20.25 23.70
C ARG A 114 -13.66 -19.47 24.81
N LYS A 115 -12.73 -18.57 24.49
CA LYS A 115 -12.08 -17.71 25.50
C LYS A 115 -13.08 -16.83 26.23
N GLU A 116 -14.04 -16.27 25.51
CA GLU A 116 -15.10 -15.47 26.14
C GLU A 116 -16.03 -16.32 27.01
N TYR A 117 -16.41 -17.51 26.57
CA TYR A 117 -17.16 -18.46 27.39
C TYR A 117 -16.39 -18.92 28.65
N ASP A 118 -15.07 -19.14 28.53
CA ASP A 118 -14.22 -19.50 29.65
C ASP A 118 -14.06 -18.33 30.65
N HIS A 119 -13.88 -17.12 30.13
CA HIS A 119 -13.81 -15.89 30.93
C HIS A 119 -15.06 -15.69 31.78
N TYR A 120 -16.24 -15.91 31.20
CA TYR A 120 -17.52 -15.78 31.85
C TYR A 120 -18.12 -17.10 32.36
N MET A 121 -17.31 -18.13 32.57
CA MET A 121 -17.79 -19.46 32.99
C MET A 121 -18.65 -19.44 34.28
N HIS A 122 -18.39 -18.50 35.18
CA HIS A 122 -19.14 -18.33 36.43
C HIS A 122 -20.61 -17.99 36.21
N VAL A 123 -20.96 -17.32 35.10
CA VAL A 123 -22.33 -16.92 34.75
C VAL A 123 -23.24 -18.13 34.46
N PHE A 124 -22.67 -19.23 33.99
CA PHE A 124 -23.38 -20.45 33.61
C PHE A 124 -23.59 -21.45 34.76
N LYS A 125 -23.09 -21.15 35.95
CA LYS A 125 -23.18 -22.07 37.10
C LYS A 125 -24.51 -22.02 37.84
N GLU A 126 -25.27 -20.96 37.69
CA GLU A 126 -26.50 -20.69 38.44
C GLU A 126 -27.64 -20.27 37.50
N ASN A 127 -28.87 -20.74 37.81
CA ASN A 127 -30.14 -20.27 37.24
C ASN A 127 -30.36 -20.44 35.74
N MET A 128 -29.82 -21.47 35.13
CA MET A 128 -30.18 -21.84 33.74
C MET A 128 -31.45 -22.71 33.70
N SER A 129 -32.39 -22.34 32.83
CA SER A 129 -33.53 -23.18 32.51
C SER A 129 -33.07 -24.50 31.84
N PRO A 130 -33.87 -25.57 31.83
CA PRO A 130 -33.52 -26.78 31.09
C PRO A 130 -33.22 -26.52 29.59
N PHE A 131 -33.91 -25.56 28.95
CA PHE A 131 -33.67 -25.16 27.57
C PHE A 131 -32.32 -24.44 27.41
N ASP A 132 -31.99 -23.58 28.35
CA ASP A 132 -30.68 -22.88 28.37
C ASP A 132 -29.53 -23.87 28.56
N GLN A 133 -29.72 -24.89 29.37
CA GLN A 133 -28.70 -25.94 29.58
C GLN A 133 -28.48 -26.75 28.30
N ASP A 134 -29.51 -27.10 27.58
CA ASP A 134 -29.43 -27.81 26.30
C ASP A 134 -28.73 -26.98 25.24
N GLU A 135 -29.14 -25.71 25.08
CA GLU A 135 -28.48 -24.76 24.17
C GLU A 135 -26.99 -24.55 24.53
N TYR A 136 -26.70 -24.35 25.83
CA TYR A 136 -25.31 -24.22 26.30
C TYR A 136 -24.48 -25.44 25.94
N HIS A 137 -24.98 -26.66 26.18
CA HIS A 137 -24.24 -27.87 25.83
C HIS A 137 -24.03 -28.02 24.34
N SER A 138 -25.01 -27.66 23.53
CA SER A 138 -24.90 -27.68 22.07
C SER A 138 -23.84 -26.73 21.58
N ILE A 139 -23.84 -25.48 22.10
CA ILE A 139 -22.84 -24.46 21.75
C ILE A 139 -21.43 -24.93 22.18
N ILE A 140 -21.25 -25.39 23.40
CA ILE A 140 -19.93 -25.86 23.89
C ILE A 140 -19.44 -27.01 23.03
N GLN A 141 -20.31 -27.97 22.66
CA GLN A 141 -19.93 -29.07 21.78
C GLN A 141 -19.49 -28.54 20.40
N GLY A 142 -20.24 -27.58 19.83
CA GLY A 142 -19.90 -26.94 18.56
C GLY A 142 -18.57 -26.18 18.61
N LEU A 143 -18.31 -25.45 19.72
CA LEU A 143 -17.04 -24.74 19.95
C LEU A 143 -15.85 -25.68 20.15
N MET A 144 -16.06 -26.85 20.74
CA MET A 144 -15.02 -27.85 20.97
C MET A 144 -14.70 -28.71 19.76
N ASN A 145 -15.62 -28.82 18.81
CA ASN A 145 -15.40 -29.59 17.58
C ASN A 145 -14.42 -28.84 16.67
N LYS A 146 -13.24 -29.43 16.46
CA LYS A 146 -12.15 -28.83 15.66
C LYS A 146 -12.19 -29.24 14.20
N ASP A 147 -12.90 -30.33 13.88
CA ASP A 147 -12.78 -31.01 12.59
C ASP A 147 -13.93 -30.74 11.63
N ASP A 148 -15.03 -30.11 12.07
CA ASP A 148 -16.21 -29.87 11.26
C ASP A 148 -16.06 -28.75 10.19
N GLY A 149 -15.05 -27.93 10.30
CA GLY A 149 -14.70 -26.91 9.31
C GLY A 149 -15.82 -25.92 8.97
N ASN A 150 -16.85 -25.79 9.84
CA ASN A 150 -17.98 -24.88 9.68
C ASN A 150 -18.36 -24.16 10.99
N LEU A 151 -19.15 -23.09 10.85
CA LEU A 151 -19.60 -22.24 11.96
C LEU A 151 -21.09 -22.41 12.28
N ASN A 152 -21.81 -23.26 11.55
CA ASN A 152 -23.27 -23.33 11.61
C ASN A 152 -23.80 -23.80 12.97
N ASN A 153 -23.04 -24.63 13.69
CA ASN A 153 -23.42 -25.19 14.99
C ASN A 153 -23.25 -24.18 16.14
N ILE A 154 -22.72 -22.97 15.86
CA ILE A 154 -22.43 -21.94 16.85
C ILE A 154 -23.04 -20.58 16.47
N ASN A 155 -24.04 -20.57 15.60
CA ASN A 155 -24.68 -19.33 15.09
C ASN A 155 -25.20 -18.44 16.22
N ASN A 156 -25.67 -19.03 17.32
CA ASN A 156 -26.22 -18.32 18.48
C ASN A 156 -25.19 -18.09 19.60
N ALA A 157 -23.95 -18.58 19.44
CA ALA A 157 -23.00 -18.59 20.55
C ALA A 157 -22.77 -17.18 21.15
N LEU A 158 -22.62 -16.17 20.30
CA LEU A 158 -22.36 -14.81 20.77
C LEU A 158 -23.63 -14.17 21.40
N SER A 159 -24.78 -14.28 20.76
CA SER A 159 -26.06 -13.74 21.28
C SER A 159 -26.49 -14.44 22.56
N PHE A 160 -26.31 -15.75 22.66
CA PHE A 160 -26.60 -16.51 23.88
C PHE A 160 -25.72 -16.07 25.07
N LEU A 161 -24.41 -15.92 24.82
CA LEU A 161 -23.51 -15.39 25.85
C LEU A 161 -23.95 -14.00 26.33
N MET A 162 -24.29 -13.10 25.39
CA MET A 162 -24.76 -11.75 25.72
C MET A 162 -26.04 -11.78 26.57
N GLU A 163 -27.00 -12.62 26.23
CA GLU A 163 -28.24 -12.80 27.01
C GLU A 163 -27.95 -13.26 28.45
N LYS A 164 -27.08 -14.26 28.62
CA LYS A 164 -26.74 -14.76 29.97
C LYS A 164 -25.95 -13.72 30.78
N LEU A 165 -25.10 -12.92 30.15
CA LEU A 165 -24.41 -11.80 30.78
C LEU A 165 -25.40 -10.71 31.26
N GLU A 166 -26.38 -10.32 30.42
CA GLU A 166 -27.40 -9.34 30.81
C GLU A 166 -28.21 -9.84 32.00
N ILE A 167 -28.65 -11.11 32.00
CA ILE A 167 -29.41 -11.71 33.12
C ILE A 167 -28.57 -11.70 34.41
N TYR A 168 -27.30 -12.07 34.35
CA TYR A 168 -26.44 -12.20 35.53
C TYR A 168 -26.06 -10.83 36.14
N TYR A 169 -25.62 -9.89 35.27
CA TYR A 169 -25.16 -8.59 35.73
C TYR A 169 -26.27 -7.53 35.83
N ASN A 170 -27.47 -7.83 35.34
CA ASN A 170 -28.59 -6.89 35.18
C ASN A 170 -28.17 -5.65 34.38
N LYS A 171 -27.32 -5.80 33.40
CA LYS A 171 -26.78 -4.76 32.51
C LYS A 171 -26.56 -5.31 31.11
N LYS A 172 -26.90 -4.51 30.09
CA LYS A 172 -26.63 -4.83 28.70
C LYS A 172 -25.15 -4.88 28.41
N VAL A 173 -24.78 -5.59 27.37
CA VAL A 173 -23.42 -5.96 27.01
C VAL A 173 -22.80 -4.95 26.07
N MET A 174 -21.54 -4.61 26.31
CA MET A 174 -20.67 -3.93 25.34
C MET A 174 -19.95 -4.96 24.49
N LEU A 175 -20.00 -4.79 23.16
CA LEU A 175 -19.39 -5.74 22.22
C LEU A 175 -18.35 -5.05 21.33
N PHE A 176 -17.10 -5.51 21.43
CA PHE A 176 -16.00 -5.00 20.63
C PHE A 176 -15.45 -6.10 19.70
N ILE A 177 -15.41 -5.84 18.38
CA ILE A 177 -14.93 -6.77 17.37
C ILE A 177 -13.84 -6.09 16.55
N ASP A 178 -12.59 -6.53 16.72
CA ASP A 178 -11.44 -6.00 16.00
C ASP A 178 -11.10 -6.86 14.77
N GLU A 179 -10.71 -6.19 13.68
CA GLU A 179 -10.38 -6.82 12.39
C GLU A 179 -11.50 -7.77 11.88
N TYR A 180 -12.76 -7.33 11.97
CA TYR A 180 -13.93 -8.13 11.62
C TYR A 180 -13.92 -8.64 10.17
N ASP A 181 -13.27 -7.90 9.27
CA ASP A 181 -13.17 -8.17 7.84
C ASP A 181 -12.07 -9.17 7.47
N THR A 182 -11.13 -9.44 8.36
CA THR A 182 -9.99 -10.35 8.10
C THR A 182 -10.43 -11.76 7.66
N PRO A 183 -11.38 -12.46 8.34
CA PRO A 183 -11.82 -13.80 7.91
C PRO A 183 -12.43 -13.81 6.51
N PHE A 184 -13.16 -12.76 6.15
CA PHE A 184 -13.81 -12.62 4.84
C PHE A 184 -12.77 -12.37 3.74
N ILE A 185 -11.81 -11.49 3.97
CA ILE A 185 -10.72 -11.18 3.03
C ILE A 185 -9.90 -12.45 2.75
N GLU A 186 -9.46 -13.14 3.79
CA GLU A 186 -8.65 -14.36 3.67
C GLU A 186 -9.44 -15.50 2.97
N ALA A 187 -10.73 -15.64 3.29
CA ALA A 187 -11.58 -16.64 2.64
C ALA A 187 -11.76 -16.37 1.14
N ASN A 188 -11.85 -15.09 0.73
CA ASN A 188 -11.92 -14.73 -0.67
C ASN A 188 -10.61 -15.01 -1.41
N ILE A 189 -9.48 -14.63 -0.81
CA ILE A 189 -8.15 -14.92 -1.38
C ILE A 189 -7.98 -16.43 -1.56
N GLY A 190 -8.50 -17.22 -0.60
CA GLY A 190 -8.43 -18.68 -0.62
C GLY A 190 -9.49 -19.38 -1.46
N GLY A 191 -10.49 -18.67 -1.99
CA GLY A 191 -11.56 -19.24 -2.85
C GLY A 191 -12.67 -20.01 -2.11
N PHE A 192 -12.83 -19.80 -0.79
CA PHE A 192 -13.86 -20.44 0.06
C PHE A 192 -14.72 -19.41 0.81
N TYR A 193 -14.96 -18.27 0.17
CA TYR A 193 -15.67 -17.13 0.75
C TYR A 193 -17.07 -17.46 1.26
N ASP A 194 -17.92 -18.11 0.44
CA ASP A 194 -19.31 -18.38 0.79
C ASP A 194 -19.45 -19.22 2.06
N GLU A 195 -18.53 -20.15 2.25
CA GLU A 195 -18.52 -21.08 3.38
C GLU A 195 -18.22 -20.37 4.72
N ILE A 196 -17.37 -19.34 4.72
CA ILE A 196 -17.09 -18.52 5.91
C ILE A 196 -18.16 -17.46 6.08
N ARG A 197 -18.59 -16.83 4.98
CA ARG A 197 -19.60 -15.77 4.99
C ARG A 197 -20.87 -16.21 5.71
N ASP A 198 -21.47 -17.33 5.31
CA ASP A 198 -22.79 -17.76 5.80
C ASP A 198 -22.77 -17.99 7.32
N GLY A 199 -21.75 -18.67 7.84
CA GLY A 199 -21.63 -18.95 9.26
C GLY A 199 -21.29 -17.70 10.09
N LEU A 200 -20.25 -16.95 9.69
CA LEU A 200 -19.80 -15.78 10.43
C LEU A 200 -20.83 -14.65 10.37
N SER A 201 -21.48 -14.44 9.23
CA SER A 201 -22.56 -13.45 9.10
C SER A 201 -23.72 -13.76 10.03
N SER A 202 -24.11 -15.04 10.17
CA SER A 202 -25.16 -15.45 11.10
C SER A 202 -24.80 -15.14 12.55
N ILE A 203 -23.57 -15.42 12.97
CA ILE A 203 -23.09 -15.11 14.32
C ILE A 203 -23.17 -13.60 14.58
N LEU A 204 -22.64 -12.78 13.65
CA LEU A 204 -22.63 -11.33 13.77
C LEU A 204 -24.04 -10.73 13.72
N HIS A 205 -24.89 -11.20 12.82
CA HIS A 205 -26.29 -10.76 12.71
C HIS A 205 -27.08 -11.02 13.99
N ASN A 206 -26.95 -12.23 14.56
CA ASN A 206 -27.65 -12.60 15.78
C ASN A 206 -27.21 -11.73 16.97
N ALA A 207 -25.93 -11.37 17.05
CA ALA A 207 -25.41 -10.53 18.13
C ALA A 207 -25.72 -9.03 17.95
N LEU A 208 -25.63 -8.51 16.72
CA LEU A 208 -25.66 -7.06 16.45
C LEU A 208 -27.05 -6.53 16.07
N LYS A 209 -27.95 -7.37 15.56
CA LYS A 209 -29.29 -6.97 15.11
C LYS A 209 -30.42 -7.54 15.95
N THR A 210 -30.37 -8.83 16.22
CA THR A 210 -31.51 -9.51 16.84
C THR A 210 -31.40 -9.60 18.36
N SER A 211 -30.20 -9.43 18.91
CA SER A 211 -29.98 -9.46 20.36
C SER A 211 -30.54 -8.20 21.03
N THR A 212 -31.42 -8.36 21.98
CA THR A 212 -31.92 -7.28 22.86
C THR A 212 -30.94 -6.94 23.98
N SER A 213 -29.95 -7.80 24.20
CA SER A 213 -28.95 -7.68 25.26
C SER A 213 -27.76 -6.78 24.88
N LEU A 214 -27.72 -6.26 23.65
CA LEU A 214 -26.67 -5.34 23.20
C LEU A 214 -26.92 -3.94 23.79
N GLN A 215 -25.90 -3.37 24.46
CA GLN A 215 -25.87 -1.94 24.81
C GLN A 215 -25.34 -1.14 23.64
N TYR A 216 -24.08 -1.32 23.32
CA TYR A 216 -23.41 -0.73 22.17
C TYR A 216 -22.35 -1.69 21.64
N ALA A 217 -22.10 -1.63 20.32
CA ALA A 217 -21.03 -2.36 19.69
C ALA A 217 -20.10 -1.42 18.91
N MET A 218 -18.82 -1.73 18.92
CA MET A 218 -17.88 -1.14 17.99
C MET A 218 -17.12 -2.23 17.24
N MET A 219 -17.06 -2.09 15.92
CA MET A 219 -16.28 -2.97 15.06
C MET A 219 -15.18 -2.17 14.37
N THR A 220 -14.03 -2.79 14.15
CA THR A 220 -12.95 -2.20 13.36
C THR A 220 -12.50 -3.11 12.22
N GLY A 221 -12.14 -2.50 11.10
CA GLY A 221 -11.64 -3.17 9.91
C GLY A 221 -10.88 -2.22 8.99
N ILE A 222 -10.47 -2.73 7.84
CA ILE A 222 -9.89 -1.92 6.75
C ILE A 222 -11.01 -1.48 5.80
N GLN A 223 -12.01 -2.32 5.58
CA GLN A 223 -13.08 -2.13 4.62
C GLN A 223 -14.45 -2.31 5.25
N ARG A 224 -15.46 -1.76 4.59
CA ARG A 224 -16.84 -2.18 4.79
C ARG A 224 -17.10 -3.38 3.88
N VAL A 225 -17.41 -4.53 4.45
CA VAL A 225 -17.93 -5.69 3.72
C VAL A 225 -19.43 -5.44 3.48
N ALA A 226 -19.78 -4.62 2.45
CA ALA A 226 -21.03 -3.87 2.44
C ALA A 226 -22.20 -4.53 1.73
N LYS A 227 -22.01 -5.34 0.70
CA LYS A 227 -23.13 -5.73 -0.16
C LYS A 227 -23.64 -7.15 -0.02
N GLU A 228 -22.93 -8.00 0.67
CA GLU A 228 -23.34 -9.39 0.78
C GLU A 228 -24.01 -9.68 2.11
N ASN A 229 -25.27 -9.28 2.27
CA ASN A 229 -26.21 -9.69 3.33
C ASN A 229 -25.73 -9.67 4.81
N ILE A 230 -24.43 -9.36 5.08
CA ILE A 230 -23.90 -9.30 6.44
C ILE A 230 -24.43 -8.07 7.17
N PHE A 231 -24.48 -6.94 6.47
CA PHE A 231 -24.89 -5.64 7.02
C PHE A 231 -26.02 -4.96 6.24
N SER A 232 -26.50 -5.54 5.12
CA SER A 232 -27.60 -4.95 4.35
C SER A 232 -28.87 -4.77 5.17
N ASP A 233 -29.03 -5.60 6.19
CA ASP A 233 -30.17 -5.59 7.09
C ASP A 233 -29.91 -4.88 8.43
N LEU A 234 -28.66 -4.45 8.72
CA LEU A 234 -28.35 -3.71 9.95
C LEU A 234 -28.72 -2.23 9.80
N ASN A 235 -29.97 -1.88 10.12
CA ASN A 235 -30.46 -0.51 10.08
C ASN A 235 -29.85 0.37 11.19
N ASN A 236 -29.21 -0.24 12.19
CA ASN A 236 -28.61 0.38 13.37
C ASN A 236 -27.08 0.58 13.23
N LEU A 237 -26.49 0.36 12.05
CA LEU A 237 -25.07 0.48 11.79
C LEU A 237 -24.69 1.89 11.34
N VAL A 238 -23.80 2.55 12.07
CA VAL A 238 -23.13 3.79 11.68
C VAL A 238 -21.70 3.48 11.23
N VAL A 239 -21.36 3.86 10.00
CA VAL A 239 -20.04 3.61 9.39
C VAL A 239 -19.22 4.89 9.38
N CYS A 240 -18.04 4.85 10.02
CA CYS A 240 -17.09 5.96 10.08
C CYS A 240 -15.83 5.59 9.29
N THR A 241 -15.70 6.17 8.10
CA THR A 241 -14.56 6.00 7.20
C THR A 241 -13.50 7.10 7.40
N VAL A 242 -12.43 7.06 6.61
CA VAL A 242 -11.37 8.10 6.66
C VAL A 242 -11.87 9.50 6.31
N LYS A 243 -12.98 9.65 5.59
CA LYS A 243 -13.58 10.96 5.23
C LYS A 243 -14.39 11.58 6.36
N ASP A 244 -14.86 10.76 7.29
CA ASP A 244 -15.84 11.19 8.31
C ASP A 244 -15.12 11.81 9.50
N PRO A 245 -15.68 12.89 10.11
CA PRO A 245 -15.03 13.60 11.21
C PRO A 245 -15.07 12.81 12.52
N GLU A 246 -16.04 11.90 12.67
CA GLU A 246 -16.23 11.08 13.86
C GLU A 246 -15.02 10.17 14.06
N TYR A 247 -14.53 10.11 15.27
CA TYR A 247 -13.36 9.31 15.69
C TYR A 247 -12.05 9.58 14.91
N ALA A 248 -12.00 10.58 14.02
CA ALA A 248 -10.88 10.84 13.13
C ALA A 248 -9.54 11.03 13.88
N GLN A 249 -9.54 11.73 15.01
CA GLN A 249 -8.34 12.04 15.79
C GLN A 249 -7.85 10.90 16.69
N TYR A 250 -8.63 9.84 16.86
CA TYR A 250 -8.28 8.73 17.76
C TYR A 250 -7.45 7.66 17.07
N PHE A 251 -7.58 7.53 15.76
CA PHE A 251 -6.84 6.53 14.97
C PHE A 251 -5.63 7.17 14.29
N GLY A 252 -4.45 6.88 14.83
CA GLY A 252 -3.20 7.51 14.45
C GLY A 252 -2.77 8.62 15.41
N PHE A 253 -1.68 9.32 15.08
CA PHE A 253 -1.19 10.45 15.88
C PHE A 253 -1.44 11.75 15.14
N THR A 254 -1.96 12.75 15.84
CA THR A 254 -2.01 14.14 15.38
C THR A 254 -0.60 14.74 15.34
N GLU A 255 -0.39 15.87 14.66
CA GLU A 255 0.90 16.55 14.65
C GLU A 255 1.42 16.89 16.05
N LYS A 256 0.51 17.35 16.92
CA LYS A 256 0.83 17.67 18.33
C LYS A 256 1.33 16.43 19.08
N GLU A 257 0.59 15.34 19.00
CA GLU A 257 0.94 14.07 19.65
C GLU A 257 2.25 13.46 19.09
N THR A 258 2.46 13.58 17.79
CA THR A 258 3.70 13.14 17.14
C THR A 258 4.89 13.95 17.64
N LYS A 259 4.74 15.28 17.71
CA LYS A 259 5.78 16.17 18.23
C LYS A 259 6.11 15.84 19.68
N GLU A 260 5.11 15.73 20.55
CA GLU A 260 5.27 15.38 21.97
C GLU A 260 5.94 14.01 22.14
N ALA A 261 5.56 13.01 21.33
CA ALA A 261 6.16 11.68 21.36
C ALA A 261 7.64 11.69 20.95
N LEU A 262 7.97 12.39 19.88
CA LEU A 262 9.35 12.49 19.40
C LEU A 262 10.24 13.29 20.37
N GLU A 263 9.77 14.42 20.88
CA GLU A 263 10.48 15.24 21.88
C GLU A 263 10.75 14.46 23.17
N TYR A 264 9.82 13.60 23.60
CA TYR A 264 10.02 12.71 24.75
C TYR A 264 11.22 11.77 24.58
N TYR A 265 11.56 11.40 23.32
CA TYR A 265 12.70 10.54 22.99
C TYR A 265 13.92 11.30 22.43
N ASP A 266 14.01 12.64 22.66
CA ASP A 266 15.08 13.53 22.16
C ASP A 266 15.20 13.56 20.63
N LEU A 267 14.05 13.52 19.94
CA LEU A 267 13.95 13.66 18.50
C LEU A 267 13.10 14.88 18.15
N SER A 268 13.34 15.48 16.99
CA SER A 268 12.58 16.64 16.51
C SER A 268 11.66 16.25 15.36
N LEU A 269 10.47 16.85 15.32
CA LEU A 269 9.59 16.77 14.16
C LEU A 269 10.02 17.82 13.12
N ASN A 270 11.09 17.52 12.39
CA ASN A 270 11.61 18.36 11.31
C ASN A 270 10.89 18.08 9.96
N ASN A 271 11.25 18.83 8.92
CA ASN A 271 10.62 18.69 7.60
C ASN A 271 10.86 17.33 6.95
N GLU A 272 11.98 16.67 7.20
CA GLU A 272 12.29 15.34 6.67
C GLU A 272 11.35 14.28 7.26
N VAL A 273 11.17 14.32 8.60
CA VAL A 273 10.23 13.43 9.31
C VAL A 273 8.79 13.68 8.87
N LYS A 274 8.41 14.96 8.67
CA LYS A 274 7.09 15.31 8.14
C LYS A 274 6.90 14.76 6.73
N SER A 275 7.85 14.97 5.83
CA SER A 275 7.77 14.45 4.46
C SER A 275 7.68 12.93 4.41
N MET A 276 8.33 12.23 5.35
CA MET A 276 8.35 10.77 5.40
C MET A 276 7.05 10.18 5.95
N TYR A 277 6.43 10.77 7.01
CA TYR A 277 5.37 10.11 7.79
C TYR A 277 4.05 10.87 7.91
N ASN A 278 4.00 12.17 7.52
CA ASN A 278 2.77 12.96 7.53
C ASN A 278 1.91 12.67 6.27
N GLY A 279 0.75 13.30 6.16
CA GLY A 279 -0.02 13.43 4.92
C GLY A 279 -1.30 12.61 4.86
N TYR A 280 -1.54 11.69 5.79
CA TYR A 280 -2.87 11.09 5.91
C TYR A 280 -3.88 12.12 6.40
N ARG A 281 -5.07 12.12 5.82
CA ARG A 281 -6.18 12.96 6.28
C ARG A 281 -7.36 12.10 6.70
N PHE A 282 -7.75 12.25 7.98
CA PHE A 282 -8.98 11.64 8.50
C PHE A 282 -9.91 12.78 8.92
N GLY A 283 -11.05 12.88 8.22
CA GLY A 283 -11.90 14.05 8.31
C GLY A 283 -11.10 15.35 8.08
N LYS A 284 -11.03 16.21 9.09
CA LYS A 284 -10.28 17.49 9.06
C LYS A 284 -8.85 17.40 9.63
N TYR A 285 -8.46 16.26 10.18
CA TYR A 285 -7.19 16.10 10.88
C TYR A 285 -6.11 15.55 9.97
N GLU A 286 -4.91 16.10 10.08
CA GLU A 286 -3.68 15.49 9.56
C GLU A 286 -3.18 14.45 10.55
N ILE A 287 -2.92 13.25 10.07
CA ILE A 287 -2.65 12.09 10.91
C ILE A 287 -1.36 11.42 10.45
N TYR A 288 -0.51 11.14 11.42
CA TYR A 288 0.71 10.33 11.26
C TYR A 288 0.44 8.88 11.58
N ASN A 289 1.14 7.99 10.88
CA ASN A 289 1.09 6.55 11.18
C ASN A 289 1.86 6.26 12.48
N PRO A 290 1.21 5.75 13.54
CA PRO A 290 1.88 5.47 14.82
C PRO A 290 3.01 4.44 14.71
N TRP A 291 2.86 3.44 13.84
CA TRP A 291 3.87 2.42 13.64
C TRP A 291 5.18 3.01 13.12
N SER A 292 5.12 3.86 12.12
CA SER A 292 6.29 4.50 11.52
C SER A 292 6.96 5.47 12.51
N VAL A 293 6.17 6.31 13.18
CA VAL A 293 6.67 7.26 14.20
C VAL A 293 7.36 6.54 15.36
N LEU A 294 6.76 5.46 15.90
CA LEU A 294 7.33 4.71 17.02
C LEU A 294 8.57 3.90 16.62
N ASN A 295 8.61 3.34 15.41
CA ASN A 295 9.83 2.71 14.90
C ASN A 295 10.96 3.71 14.71
N TYR A 296 10.67 4.89 14.14
CA TYR A 296 11.64 5.98 14.04
C TYR A 296 12.15 6.41 15.42
N ALA A 297 11.27 6.60 16.39
CA ALA A 297 11.65 6.93 17.77
C ALA A 297 12.55 5.84 18.39
N SER A 298 12.28 4.57 18.09
CA SER A 298 13.04 3.43 18.61
C SER A 298 14.42 3.28 17.96
N ARG A 299 14.48 3.37 16.63
CA ARG A 299 15.70 3.09 15.85
C ARG A 299 16.54 4.33 15.57
N LYS A 300 15.93 5.51 15.63
CA LYS A 300 16.53 6.82 15.28
C LYS A 300 17.04 6.88 13.83
N VAL A 301 16.49 6.05 12.96
CA VAL A 301 16.78 6.00 11.52
C VAL A 301 15.50 6.34 10.76
N LEU A 302 15.60 7.25 9.79
CA LEU A 302 14.46 7.66 8.98
C LEU A 302 14.30 6.70 7.80
N GLU A 303 13.39 5.73 7.95
CA GLU A 303 13.14 4.66 6.99
C GLU A 303 11.64 4.44 6.76
N PRO A 304 11.23 3.84 5.65
CA PRO A 304 9.83 3.48 5.38
C PRO A 304 9.44 2.20 6.15
N TYR A 305 8.91 2.35 7.37
CA TYR A 305 8.55 1.22 8.26
C TYR A 305 7.20 0.59 7.98
N TRP A 306 6.25 1.34 7.42
CA TRP A 306 4.89 0.85 7.17
C TRP A 306 4.83 -0.19 6.06
N ILE A 307 5.62 -0.02 5.01
CA ILE A 307 5.66 -0.84 3.79
C ILE A 307 5.85 -2.33 4.12
N ASN A 308 6.75 -2.66 5.03
CA ASN A 308 7.12 -4.03 5.37
C ASN A 308 6.10 -4.76 6.27
N THR A 309 4.90 -4.22 6.47
CA THR A 309 3.97 -4.73 7.49
C THR A 309 2.73 -5.43 6.93
N SER A 310 2.47 -5.41 5.63
CA SER A 310 1.27 -6.02 5.02
C SER A 310 1.58 -6.87 3.80
N SER A 311 0.83 -7.96 3.62
CA SER A 311 0.78 -8.60 2.32
C SER A 311 -0.03 -7.71 1.37
N ASN A 312 0.58 -7.26 0.28
CA ASN A 312 -0.07 -6.44 -0.74
C ASN A 312 -0.86 -7.30 -1.75
N GLU A 313 -1.01 -8.59 -1.45
CA GLU A 313 -1.62 -9.56 -2.36
C GLU A 313 -3.04 -9.17 -2.78
N MET A 314 -3.83 -8.67 -1.84
CA MET A 314 -5.18 -8.17 -2.13
C MET A 314 -5.17 -7.00 -3.14
N ILE A 315 -4.26 -6.04 -2.94
CA ILE A 315 -4.12 -4.88 -3.84
C ILE A 315 -3.59 -5.34 -5.21
N ARG A 316 -2.62 -6.24 -5.22
CA ARG A 316 -2.06 -6.80 -6.46
C ARG A 316 -3.14 -7.50 -7.29
N LYS A 317 -3.94 -8.38 -6.67
CA LYS A 317 -5.09 -9.03 -7.34
C LYS A 317 -6.12 -8.03 -7.86
N ALA A 318 -6.41 -7.00 -7.07
CA ALA A 318 -7.33 -5.94 -7.50
C ALA A 318 -6.80 -5.15 -8.69
N MET A 319 -5.50 -4.89 -8.73
CA MET A 319 -4.83 -4.22 -9.85
C MET A 319 -4.85 -5.04 -11.16
N GLU A 320 -5.00 -6.37 -11.08
CA GLU A 320 -5.13 -7.23 -12.26
C GLU A 320 -6.45 -6.98 -13.03
N SER A 321 -7.49 -6.53 -12.34
CA SER A 321 -8.82 -6.23 -12.93
C SER A 321 -8.99 -4.78 -13.40
N ARG A 322 -7.91 -4.01 -13.49
CA ARG A 322 -7.93 -2.60 -13.90
C ARG A 322 -8.44 -2.38 -15.32
N ASP A 323 -9.09 -1.25 -15.54
CA ASP A 323 -9.55 -0.78 -16.85
C ASP A 323 -8.74 0.45 -17.33
N ASP A 324 -8.99 0.89 -18.55
CA ASP A 324 -8.33 2.07 -19.14
C ASP A 324 -8.62 3.36 -18.36
N ALA A 325 -9.75 3.46 -17.68
CA ALA A 325 -10.09 4.64 -16.89
C ALA A 325 -9.22 4.69 -15.63
N PHE A 326 -8.97 3.53 -14.99
CA PHE A 326 -8.03 3.44 -13.89
C PHE A 326 -6.61 3.79 -14.34
N ASN A 327 -6.17 3.25 -15.48
CA ASN A 327 -4.84 3.50 -16.02
C ASN A 327 -4.60 5.00 -16.20
N ARG A 328 -5.52 5.73 -16.84
CA ARG A 328 -5.42 7.20 -17.01
C ARG A 328 -5.38 7.95 -15.68
N GLY A 329 -6.20 7.56 -14.71
CA GLY A 329 -6.17 8.16 -13.38
C GLY A 329 -4.88 7.87 -12.62
N TYR A 330 -4.32 6.66 -12.77
CA TYR A 330 -3.07 6.29 -12.19
C TYR A 330 -1.90 7.12 -12.75
N GLU A 331 -1.89 7.36 -14.07
CA GLU A 331 -0.94 8.26 -14.73
C GLU A 331 -1.03 9.68 -14.16
N GLU A 332 -2.25 10.23 -14.07
CA GLU A 332 -2.47 11.58 -13.53
C GLU A 332 -1.94 11.69 -12.10
N LEU A 333 -2.19 10.67 -11.28
CA LEU A 333 -1.72 10.61 -9.91
C LEU A 333 -0.18 10.61 -9.82
N ILE A 334 0.50 9.80 -10.64
CA ILE A 334 1.96 9.76 -10.69
C ILE A 334 2.55 11.10 -11.16
N GLN A 335 1.95 11.72 -12.16
CA GLN A 335 2.45 12.97 -12.75
C GLN A 335 2.27 14.17 -11.84
N THR A 336 1.10 14.27 -11.20
CA THR A 336 0.69 15.48 -10.47
C THR A 336 0.74 15.32 -8.96
N GLY A 337 0.85 14.09 -8.46
CA GLY A 337 0.67 13.72 -7.07
C GLY A 337 -0.78 13.81 -6.59
N LYS A 338 -1.73 14.09 -7.49
CA LYS A 338 -3.17 14.28 -7.20
C LYS A 338 -4.02 13.70 -8.30
N LEU A 339 -5.20 13.21 -7.93
CA LEU A 339 -6.20 12.69 -8.86
C LEU A 339 -7.59 13.12 -8.43
N GLU A 340 -8.31 13.83 -9.30
CA GLU A 340 -9.74 14.10 -9.10
C GLU A 340 -10.56 12.98 -9.75
N THR A 341 -11.27 12.19 -8.94
CA THR A 341 -12.00 11.03 -9.45
C THR A 341 -13.22 10.67 -8.61
N LEU A 342 -14.03 9.74 -9.13
CA LEU A 342 -15.11 9.11 -8.38
C LEU A 342 -14.52 7.98 -7.51
N VAL A 343 -14.90 7.96 -6.23
CA VAL A 343 -14.40 6.98 -5.27
C VAL A 343 -15.56 6.36 -4.51
N ARG A 344 -15.65 5.05 -4.53
CA ARG A 344 -16.57 4.29 -3.67
C ARG A 344 -15.85 3.85 -2.40
N MET A 345 -15.96 4.63 -1.33
CA MET A 345 -15.34 4.31 -0.03
C MET A 345 -15.92 3.06 0.63
N GLU A 346 -17.18 2.76 0.33
CA GLU A 346 -17.93 1.64 0.89
C GLU A 346 -17.86 0.39 -0.01
N THR A 347 -16.80 0.24 -0.78
CA THR A 347 -16.59 -0.93 -1.64
C THR A 347 -16.00 -2.06 -0.83
N SER A 348 -16.58 -3.24 -0.97
CA SER A 348 -15.92 -4.47 -0.51
C SER A 348 -14.92 -4.94 -1.57
N PHE A 349 -13.91 -5.66 -1.12
CA PHE A 349 -12.92 -6.32 -1.99
C PHE A 349 -13.58 -7.23 -3.07
N PHE A 350 -14.76 -7.77 -2.78
CA PHE A 350 -15.53 -8.68 -3.65
C PHE A 350 -16.25 -7.97 -4.80
N GLU A 351 -16.35 -6.65 -4.73
CA GLU A 351 -17.09 -5.83 -5.69
C GLU A 351 -16.20 -4.93 -6.54
N ILE A 352 -14.93 -5.30 -6.73
CA ILE A 352 -14.00 -4.55 -7.57
C ILE A 352 -14.35 -4.79 -9.04
N ASN A 353 -15.49 -4.25 -9.44
CA ASN A 353 -15.99 -4.29 -10.82
C ASN A 353 -15.95 -2.90 -11.48
N SER A 354 -15.34 -1.92 -10.84
CA SER A 354 -15.27 -0.56 -11.37
C SER A 354 -14.02 0.18 -10.88
N THR A 355 -13.53 1.10 -11.70
CA THR A 355 -12.43 2.03 -11.38
C THR A 355 -12.65 2.75 -10.05
N SER A 356 -13.89 3.22 -9.77
CA SER A 356 -14.19 3.93 -8.51
C SER A 356 -14.08 3.03 -7.27
N SER A 357 -14.33 1.73 -7.41
CA SER A 357 -14.15 0.73 -6.34
C SER A 357 -12.67 0.48 -6.06
N LEU A 358 -11.85 0.40 -7.10
CA LEU A 358 -10.41 0.19 -6.96
C LEU A 358 -9.74 1.40 -6.26
N TRP A 359 -10.15 2.64 -6.62
CA TRP A 359 -9.71 3.83 -5.90
C TRP A 359 -10.11 3.80 -4.41
N GLY A 360 -11.33 3.39 -4.10
CA GLY A 360 -11.80 3.22 -2.73
C GLY A 360 -10.98 2.20 -1.93
N LEU A 361 -10.61 1.09 -2.57
CA LEU A 361 -9.74 0.09 -1.97
C LEU A 361 -8.36 0.65 -1.63
N LEU A 362 -7.72 1.41 -2.54
CA LEU A 362 -6.42 2.02 -2.31
C LEU A 362 -6.46 3.06 -1.17
N VAL A 363 -7.55 3.83 -1.05
CA VAL A 363 -7.76 4.76 0.07
C VAL A 363 -7.93 4.00 1.40
N ASN A 364 -8.79 2.99 1.44
CA ASN A 364 -9.06 2.22 2.65
C ASN A 364 -7.83 1.43 3.13
N ALA A 365 -7.01 0.95 2.20
CA ALA A 365 -5.76 0.27 2.52
C ALA A 365 -4.63 1.23 2.96
N GLY A 366 -4.77 2.55 2.71
CA GLY A 366 -3.80 3.57 3.12
C GLY A 366 -2.73 3.90 2.08
N TYR A 367 -2.91 3.45 0.84
CA TYR A 367 -2.03 3.86 -0.28
C TYR A 367 -2.33 5.27 -0.78
N LEU A 368 -3.58 5.68 -0.64
CA LEU A 368 -4.03 7.02 -1.00
C LEU A 368 -4.72 7.66 0.20
N THR A 369 -4.76 8.99 0.17
CA THR A 369 -5.53 9.79 1.14
C THR A 369 -6.49 10.71 0.41
N VAL A 370 -7.57 11.11 1.06
CA VAL A 370 -8.51 12.10 0.54
C VAL A 370 -7.97 13.49 0.87
N LEU A 371 -7.52 14.23 -0.15
CA LEU A 371 -7.04 15.60 0.00
C LEU A 371 -8.17 16.61 0.07
N GLU A 372 -9.23 16.36 -0.71
CA GLU A 372 -10.37 17.28 -0.81
C GLU A 372 -11.65 16.52 -1.17
N VAL A 373 -12.78 16.97 -0.64
CA VAL A 373 -14.12 16.47 -0.97
C VAL A 373 -14.77 17.46 -1.94
N ILE A 374 -14.78 17.13 -3.24
CA ILE A 374 -15.39 18.00 -4.26
C ILE A 374 -16.91 17.92 -4.20
N SER A 375 -17.45 16.70 -4.09
CA SER A 375 -18.89 16.48 -3.97
C SER A 375 -19.19 15.16 -3.28
N ALA A 376 -19.57 15.21 -2.02
CA ALA A 376 -19.96 14.01 -1.25
C ALA A 376 -21.16 13.29 -1.93
N ARG A 377 -22.13 14.04 -2.45
CA ARG A 377 -23.33 13.50 -3.14
C ARG A 377 -22.99 12.69 -4.39
N ARG A 378 -21.92 13.09 -5.11
CA ARG A 378 -21.46 12.41 -6.33
C ARG A 378 -20.27 11.49 -6.07
N SER A 379 -19.87 11.31 -4.83
CA SER A 379 -18.67 10.53 -4.44
C SER A 379 -17.41 10.96 -5.21
N ARG A 380 -17.23 12.29 -5.41
CA ARG A 380 -16.11 12.88 -6.15
C ARG A 380 -15.12 13.53 -5.19
N TYR A 381 -13.87 13.09 -5.27
CA TYR A 381 -12.81 13.46 -4.35
C TYR A 381 -11.52 13.78 -5.11
N VAL A 382 -10.65 14.58 -4.48
CA VAL A 382 -9.24 14.67 -4.87
C VAL A 382 -8.45 13.72 -3.98
N LEU A 383 -7.79 12.75 -4.58
CA LEU A 383 -6.91 11.79 -3.95
C LEU A 383 -5.45 12.21 -4.10
N GLY A 384 -4.59 11.76 -3.18
CA GLY A 384 -3.14 11.93 -3.28
C GLY A 384 -2.38 10.84 -2.55
N ILE A 385 -1.11 10.66 -2.90
CA ILE A 385 -0.18 9.80 -2.16
C ILE A 385 0.16 10.54 -0.87
N PRO A 386 -0.01 9.91 0.32
CA PRO A 386 0.11 10.64 1.57
C PRO A 386 1.53 11.17 1.85
N ASN A 387 2.57 10.37 1.62
CA ASN A 387 3.94 10.72 2.00
C ASN A 387 4.99 9.88 1.24
N GLN A 388 6.28 10.18 1.50
CA GLN A 388 7.40 9.49 0.85
C GLN A 388 7.49 8.00 1.20
N GLU A 389 7.06 7.59 2.39
CA GLU A 389 6.98 6.18 2.78
C GLU A 389 6.05 5.39 1.85
N VAL A 390 4.86 5.94 1.59
CA VAL A 390 3.87 5.32 0.70
C VAL A 390 4.23 5.49 -0.78
N GLU A 391 4.89 6.61 -1.14
CA GLU A 391 5.37 6.83 -2.51
C GLU A 391 6.30 5.70 -2.96
N LYS A 392 7.19 5.22 -2.08
CA LYS A 392 8.05 4.07 -2.38
C LYS A 392 7.25 2.79 -2.64
N GLU A 393 6.16 2.56 -1.89
CA GLU A 393 5.31 1.39 -2.12
C GLU A 393 4.46 1.53 -3.39
N PHE A 394 4.08 2.75 -3.75
CA PHE A 394 3.44 3.01 -5.04
C PHE A 394 4.37 2.65 -6.21
N GLN A 395 5.68 2.87 -6.05
CA GLN A 395 6.69 2.41 -6.99
C GLN A 395 6.68 0.88 -7.12
N ASN A 396 6.66 0.15 -5.99
CA ASN A 396 6.57 -1.33 -6.00
C ASN A 396 5.27 -1.83 -6.68
N LEU A 397 4.14 -1.14 -6.47
CA LEU A 397 2.90 -1.43 -7.20
C LEU A 397 3.03 -1.19 -8.70
N THR A 398 3.84 -0.19 -9.11
CA THR A 398 4.12 0.06 -10.52
C THR A 398 4.93 -1.09 -11.15
N ALA A 399 5.87 -1.67 -10.43
CA ALA A 399 6.59 -2.87 -10.90
C ALA A 399 5.62 -4.04 -11.11
N CYS A 400 4.70 -4.26 -10.19
CA CYS A 400 3.61 -5.23 -10.34
C CYS A 400 2.70 -4.91 -11.53
N TYR A 401 2.40 -3.63 -11.78
CA TYR A 401 1.66 -3.15 -12.94
C TYR A 401 2.35 -3.55 -14.24
N LEU A 402 3.67 -3.43 -14.31
CA LEU A 402 4.49 -3.81 -15.46
C LEU A 402 4.68 -5.33 -15.59
N LYS A 403 4.18 -6.13 -14.64
CA LYS A 403 4.42 -7.58 -14.54
C LYS A 403 5.92 -7.94 -14.45
N VAL A 404 6.73 -7.06 -13.90
CA VAL A 404 8.15 -7.29 -13.64
C VAL A 404 8.28 -7.67 -12.16
N SER A 405 9.01 -8.75 -11.88
CA SER A 405 9.23 -9.15 -10.49
C SER A 405 10.26 -8.25 -9.82
N ASP A 406 9.96 -7.81 -8.59
CA ASP A 406 10.89 -7.00 -7.77
C ASP A 406 12.22 -7.73 -7.58
N GLU A 407 12.18 -9.07 -7.45
CA GLU A 407 13.36 -9.93 -7.30
C GLU A 407 14.23 -9.95 -8.56
N ALA A 408 13.61 -9.95 -9.75
CA ALA A 408 14.37 -9.89 -11.01
C ALA A 408 15.06 -8.54 -11.19
N LEU A 409 14.41 -7.44 -10.80
CA LEU A 409 15.01 -6.10 -10.81
C LEU A 409 16.15 -6.01 -9.79
N ASP A 410 15.93 -6.48 -8.58
CA ASP A 410 16.92 -6.44 -7.50
C ASP A 410 18.15 -7.31 -7.86
N SER A 411 17.94 -8.54 -8.32
CA SER A 411 19.01 -9.42 -8.83
C SER A 411 19.78 -8.80 -9.99
N MET A 412 19.08 -8.15 -10.93
CA MET A 412 19.73 -7.46 -12.04
C MET A 412 20.65 -6.35 -11.55
N PHE A 413 20.18 -5.54 -10.59
CA PHE A 413 20.97 -4.42 -10.06
C PHE A 413 22.07 -4.86 -9.11
N GLU A 414 21.87 -5.94 -8.33
CA GLU A 414 22.93 -6.54 -7.53
C GLU A 414 24.01 -7.15 -8.44
N GLY A 415 23.62 -7.88 -9.49
CA GLY A 415 24.56 -8.36 -10.49
C GLY A 415 25.40 -7.25 -11.10
N LEU A 416 24.78 -6.10 -11.38
CA LEU A 416 25.49 -4.93 -11.87
C LEU A 416 26.44 -4.33 -10.82
N ARG A 417 25.97 -4.13 -9.56
CA ARG A 417 26.80 -3.56 -8.47
C ARG A 417 28.04 -4.38 -8.17
N GLU A 418 27.92 -5.70 -8.22
CA GLU A 418 28.98 -6.63 -7.86
C GLU A 418 29.79 -7.16 -9.06
N GLY A 419 29.50 -6.67 -10.27
CA GLY A 419 30.20 -7.06 -11.48
C GLY A 419 29.89 -8.48 -11.96
N ARG A 420 28.75 -9.07 -11.53
CA ARG A 420 28.36 -10.45 -11.88
C ARG A 420 27.59 -10.50 -13.20
N LYS A 421 28.34 -10.60 -14.31
CA LYS A 421 27.83 -10.54 -15.70
C LYS A 421 26.64 -11.50 -15.95
N GLU A 422 26.78 -12.78 -15.59
CA GLU A 422 25.76 -13.79 -15.88
C GLU A 422 24.43 -13.52 -15.15
N GLU A 423 24.50 -13.06 -13.91
CA GLU A 423 23.33 -12.76 -13.12
C GLU A 423 22.60 -11.53 -13.67
N PHE A 424 23.34 -10.48 -14.04
CA PHE A 424 22.78 -9.32 -14.73
C PHE A 424 22.09 -9.73 -16.03
N LEU A 425 22.76 -10.53 -16.88
CA LEU A 425 22.22 -10.98 -18.16
C LEU A 425 20.93 -11.79 -18.00
N ASN A 426 20.96 -12.79 -17.12
CA ASN A 426 19.80 -13.67 -16.90
C ASN A 426 18.60 -12.89 -16.36
N SER A 427 18.83 -12.00 -15.39
CA SER A 427 17.76 -11.18 -14.81
C SER A 427 17.18 -10.20 -15.83
N TYR A 428 18.03 -9.55 -16.63
CA TYR A 428 17.60 -8.65 -17.69
C TYR A 428 16.79 -9.39 -18.79
N ALA A 429 17.27 -10.54 -19.24
CA ALA A 429 16.56 -11.37 -20.23
C ALA A 429 15.20 -11.85 -19.70
N ASN A 430 15.14 -12.28 -18.43
CA ASN A 430 13.88 -12.65 -17.78
C ASN A 430 12.90 -11.48 -17.70
N ILE A 431 13.38 -10.28 -17.39
CA ILE A 431 12.53 -9.08 -17.39
C ILE A 431 11.96 -8.84 -18.78
N LEU A 432 12.77 -8.91 -19.84
CA LEU A 432 12.31 -8.77 -21.23
C LEU A 432 11.22 -9.79 -21.59
N LEU A 433 11.38 -11.04 -21.14
CA LEU A 433 10.42 -12.12 -21.41
C LEU A 433 9.09 -11.92 -20.66
N THR A 434 9.12 -11.30 -19.47
CA THR A 434 7.93 -11.07 -18.65
C THR A 434 7.17 -9.79 -19.02
N LEU A 435 7.79 -8.87 -19.76
CA LEU A 435 7.10 -7.70 -20.30
C LEU A 435 5.92 -8.14 -21.18
N PRO A 436 4.85 -7.32 -21.26
CA PRO A 436 3.70 -7.62 -22.11
C PRO A 436 4.16 -8.07 -23.51
N SER A 437 3.55 -9.13 -24.00
CA SER A 437 3.87 -9.66 -25.33
C SER A 437 3.70 -8.56 -26.39
N TYR A 438 4.48 -8.59 -27.45
CA TYR A 438 4.26 -7.78 -28.65
C TYR A 438 2.79 -7.83 -29.13
N HIS A 439 2.10 -8.97 -28.89
CA HIS A 439 0.68 -9.11 -29.19
C HIS A 439 -0.23 -8.34 -28.20
N ASP A 440 0.26 -7.98 -27.01
CA ASP A 440 -0.47 -7.19 -26.02
C ASP A 440 -0.21 -5.68 -26.19
N LEU A 441 0.93 -5.31 -26.81
CA LEU A 441 1.30 -3.94 -27.18
C LEU A 441 0.76 -3.62 -28.59
N LYS A 442 -0.55 -3.44 -28.71
CA LYS A 442 -1.27 -3.35 -30.00
C LYS A 442 -1.27 -1.96 -30.63
N ASP A 443 -0.88 -0.94 -29.90
CA ASP A 443 -0.98 0.45 -30.31
C ASP A 443 0.04 1.36 -29.61
N GLU A 444 0.15 2.59 -30.08
CA GLU A 444 1.00 3.64 -29.53
C GLU A 444 0.76 3.86 -28.03
N ASN A 445 -0.48 3.73 -27.59
CA ASN A 445 -0.88 3.94 -26.18
C ASN A 445 -0.29 2.85 -25.25
N SER A 446 -0.21 1.63 -25.71
CA SER A 446 0.38 0.52 -24.94
C SER A 446 1.87 0.74 -24.66
N TYR A 447 2.62 1.22 -25.64
CA TYR A 447 4.04 1.57 -25.49
C TYR A 447 4.22 2.81 -24.59
N HIS A 448 3.35 3.80 -24.75
CA HIS A 448 3.32 4.99 -23.91
C HIS A 448 3.13 4.62 -22.44
N MET A 449 2.15 3.74 -22.13
CA MET A 449 1.87 3.28 -20.78
C MET A 449 3.04 2.54 -20.15
N MET A 450 3.68 1.67 -20.92
CA MET A 450 4.86 0.94 -20.47
C MET A 450 6.01 1.90 -20.11
N ALA A 451 6.29 2.85 -20.98
CA ALA A 451 7.34 3.84 -20.74
C ALA A 451 7.01 4.79 -19.58
N LEU A 452 5.76 5.18 -19.45
CA LEU A 452 5.33 6.01 -18.32
C LEU A 452 5.50 5.28 -16.97
N GLY A 453 5.14 4.00 -16.90
CA GLY A 453 5.36 3.17 -15.72
C GLY A 453 6.85 3.10 -15.34
N MET A 454 7.75 2.95 -16.31
CA MET A 454 9.19 3.00 -16.10
C MET A 454 9.63 4.41 -15.65
N CYS A 455 9.13 5.47 -16.26
CA CYS A 455 9.44 6.84 -15.89
C CYS A 455 9.01 7.18 -14.45
N ALA A 456 8.04 6.47 -13.87
CA ALA A 456 7.61 6.69 -12.48
C ALA A 456 8.77 6.58 -11.47
N TRP A 457 9.79 5.78 -11.78
CA TRP A 457 11.01 5.67 -10.98
C TRP A 457 11.90 6.90 -10.99
N LEU A 458 11.69 7.79 -11.95
CA LEU A 458 12.43 9.04 -12.12
C LEU A 458 11.77 10.23 -11.39
N CYS A 459 10.66 10.04 -10.70
CA CYS A 459 9.87 11.11 -10.08
C CYS A 459 10.65 11.95 -9.07
N HIS A 460 11.69 11.41 -8.44
CA HIS A 460 12.56 12.15 -7.52
C HIS A 460 13.41 13.23 -8.21
N ASP A 461 13.90 12.95 -9.38
CA ASP A 461 14.78 13.85 -10.15
C ASP A 461 14.02 14.64 -11.22
N TYR A 462 12.88 14.13 -11.66
CA TYR A 462 12.08 14.71 -12.74
C TYR A 462 10.62 14.91 -12.32
N LYS A 463 10.02 15.99 -12.83
CA LYS A 463 8.57 16.10 -12.91
C LYS A 463 8.13 15.39 -14.20
N ILE A 464 7.38 14.31 -14.04
CA ILE A 464 6.85 13.54 -15.17
C ILE A 464 5.56 14.20 -15.65
N ILE A 465 5.45 14.45 -16.94
CA ILE A 465 4.28 15.06 -17.56
C ILE A 465 3.93 14.20 -18.78
N SER A 466 2.71 13.66 -18.82
CA SER A 466 2.28 12.76 -19.89
C SER A 466 0.98 13.27 -20.51
N ASN A 467 0.80 13.02 -21.80
CA ASN A 467 -0.39 13.33 -22.56
C ASN A 467 -0.91 14.78 -22.39
N ARG A 468 -0.03 15.74 -22.10
CA ARG A 468 -0.40 17.15 -21.87
C ARG A 468 -0.30 17.94 -23.16
N GLU A 469 -1.19 18.91 -23.30
CA GLU A 469 -1.01 19.97 -24.29
C GLU A 469 0.26 20.75 -23.98
N ALA A 470 1.22 20.72 -24.90
CA ALA A 470 2.46 21.46 -24.85
C ALA A 470 2.68 22.14 -26.19
N GLY A 471 3.06 23.42 -26.18
CA GLY A 471 3.22 24.18 -27.42
C GLY A 471 1.96 24.19 -28.26
N LYS A 472 2.01 23.63 -29.48
CA LYS A 472 0.90 23.57 -30.44
C LYS A 472 0.23 22.20 -30.58
N GLY A 473 0.43 21.31 -29.62
CA GLY A 473 -0.11 19.97 -29.68
C GLY A 473 0.04 19.20 -28.39
N ARG A 474 -0.17 17.87 -28.45
CA ARG A 474 -0.13 16.96 -27.32
C ARG A 474 1.14 16.13 -27.41
N CYS A 475 1.93 16.15 -26.35
CA CYS A 475 3.19 15.41 -26.22
C CYS A 475 2.96 14.15 -25.37
N ASP A 476 3.61 13.02 -25.72
CA ASP A 476 3.40 11.76 -25.00
C ASP A 476 3.99 11.82 -23.58
N ILE A 477 5.31 11.98 -23.43
CA ILE A 477 5.92 12.10 -22.09
C ILE A 477 7.00 13.21 -22.10
N VAL A 478 6.96 14.05 -21.06
CA VAL A 478 8.02 15.02 -20.75
C VAL A 478 8.58 14.72 -19.38
N LEU A 479 9.89 14.49 -19.30
CA LEU A 479 10.64 14.42 -18.05
C LEU A 479 11.28 15.79 -17.80
N LYS A 480 10.62 16.62 -17.01
CA LYS A 480 11.12 17.96 -16.68
C LYS A 480 12.04 17.88 -15.47
N ALA A 481 13.32 18.26 -15.64
CA ALA A 481 14.30 18.27 -14.58
C ALA A 481 13.84 19.13 -13.39
N ARG A 482 14.06 18.63 -12.17
CA ARG A 482 13.77 19.36 -10.92
C ARG A 482 14.96 20.22 -10.45
N LYS A 483 16.18 19.86 -10.85
CA LYS A 483 17.42 20.56 -10.46
C LYS A 483 17.97 21.38 -11.62
N GLU A 484 18.52 22.56 -11.30
CA GLU A 484 19.30 23.36 -12.27
C GLU A 484 20.51 22.54 -12.74
N ASN A 485 20.80 22.57 -14.03
CA ASN A 485 21.86 21.80 -14.72
C ASN A 485 21.54 20.30 -14.97
N GLN A 486 20.34 19.85 -14.72
CA GLN A 486 19.87 18.51 -15.11
C GLN A 486 19.15 18.58 -16.47
N ILE A 487 19.37 17.57 -17.31
CA ILE A 487 18.77 17.51 -18.66
C ILE A 487 17.29 17.11 -18.55
N SER A 488 16.42 17.81 -19.28
CA SER A 488 15.02 17.42 -19.46
C SER A 488 14.87 16.57 -20.71
N TYR A 489 13.87 15.67 -20.75
CA TYR A 489 13.64 14.77 -21.88
C TYR A 489 12.22 14.90 -22.37
N ILE A 490 12.05 14.78 -23.69
CA ILE A 490 10.75 14.68 -24.35
C ILE A 490 10.74 13.36 -25.14
N LEU A 491 9.75 12.52 -24.85
CA LEU A 491 9.54 11.24 -25.49
C LEU A 491 8.26 11.32 -26.33
N GLU A 492 8.36 10.93 -27.58
CA GLU A 492 7.23 10.83 -28.51
C GLU A 492 7.23 9.44 -29.12
N PHE A 493 6.09 8.77 -29.08
CA PHE A 493 5.95 7.40 -29.57
C PHE A 493 5.32 7.38 -30.95
N LYS A 494 5.77 6.49 -31.80
CA LYS A 494 5.14 6.20 -33.08
C LYS A 494 5.07 4.69 -33.30
N TYR A 495 3.91 4.21 -33.61
CA TYR A 495 3.63 2.79 -33.82
C TYR A 495 3.58 2.44 -35.30
N ALA A 496 4.39 1.44 -35.72
CA ALA A 496 4.34 0.88 -37.05
C ALA A 496 3.20 -0.13 -37.15
N LYS A 497 2.28 0.07 -38.07
CA LYS A 497 1.11 -0.82 -38.26
C LYS A 497 1.44 -2.09 -39.05
N ASP A 498 2.55 -2.11 -39.77
CA ASP A 498 3.00 -3.22 -40.58
C ASP A 498 4.53 -3.34 -40.55
N SER A 499 5.04 -4.53 -40.90
CA SER A 499 6.46 -4.85 -40.90
C SER A 499 7.28 -4.18 -42.03
N ASN A 500 6.60 -3.49 -42.96
CA ASN A 500 7.26 -2.82 -44.10
C ASN A 500 7.46 -1.31 -43.80
N THR A 501 6.95 -0.81 -42.69
CA THR A 501 7.10 0.59 -42.32
C THR A 501 8.54 0.89 -41.91
N ASP A 502 9.17 1.89 -42.58
CA ASP A 502 10.51 2.35 -42.16
C ASP A 502 10.47 3.04 -40.82
N LEU A 503 10.92 2.35 -39.79
CA LEU A 503 10.98 2.83 -38.39
C LEU A 503 11.88 4.06 -38.27
N ASN A 504 12.95 4.19 -39.10
CA ASN A 504 13.80 5.38 -39.08
C ASN A 504 13.08 6.62 -39.60
N GLU A 505 12.18 6.45 -40.55
CA GLU A 505 11.35 7.55 -41.03
C GLU A 505 10.28 7.92 -40.04
N LEU A 506 9.64 6.97 -39.37
CA LEU A 506 8.68 7.22 -38.28
C LEU A 506 9.35 7.98 -37.12
N ALA A 507 10.53 7.60 -36.77
CA ALA A 507 11.33 8.22 -35.75
C ALA A 507 11.68 9.68 -36.06
N LYS A 508 12.13 9.95 -37.27
CA LYS A 508 12.37 11.33 -37.73
C LYS A 508 11.11 12.17 -37.64
N ARG A 509 9.97 11.60 -38.01
CA ARG A 509 8.67 12.27 -37.90
C ARG A 509 8.27 12.59 -36.45
N ALA A 510 8.60 11.70 -35.49
CA ALA A 510 8.37 11.96 -34.07
C ALA A 510 9.20 13.15 -33.57
N VAL A 511 10.49 13.21 -33.89
CA VAL A 511 11.37 14.35 -33.56
C VAL A 511 10.95 15.63 -34.27
N GLU A 512 10.55 15.57 -35.54
CA GLU A 512 10.00 16.69 -36.29
C GLU A 512 8.70 17.19 -35.64
N GLN A 513 7.83 16.30 -35.21
CA GLN A 513 6.62 16.63 -34.48
C GLN A 513 6.91 17.41 -33.18
N ILE A 514 7.89 16.98 -32.39
CA ILE A 514 8.32 17.68 -31.18
C ILE A 514 8.73 19.10 -31.50
N LYS A 515 9.56 19.28 -32.55
CA LYS A 515 10.08 20.59 -32.98
C LYS A 515 9.00 21.50 -33.55
N ASP A 516 8.16 20.98 -34.46
CA ASP A 516 7.11 21.74 -35.12
C ASP A 516 6.01 22.18 -34.16
N ARG A 517 5.69 21.33 -33.19
CA ARG A 517 4.70 21.59 -32.15
C ARG A 517 5.28 22.36 -30.95
N LYS A 518 6.61 22.53 -30.89
CA LYS A 518 7.31 23.27 -29.83
C LYS A 518 6.98 22.74 -28.44
N TYR A 519 7.05 21.43 -28.24
CA TYR A 519 6.75 20.79 -26.95
C TYR A 519 7.73 21.18 -25.85
N ASP A 520 8.91 21.68 -26.22
CA ASP A 520 9.97 22.16 -25.33
C ASP A 520 9.81 23.58 -24.81
N ILE A 521 8.78 24.33 -25.25
CA ILE A 521 8.62 25.77 -24.95
C ILE A 521 8.59 26.11 -23.45
N GLU A 522 8.15 25.20 -22.62
CA GLU A 522 8.06 25.37 -21.16
C GLU A 522 9.30 24.80 -20.40
N LEU A 523 10.27 24.23 -21.13
CA LEU A 523 11.45 23.65 -20.55
C LEU A 523 12.60 24.65 -20.52
N ARG A 524 13.36 24.67 -19.42
CA ARG A 524 14.57 25.49 -19.27
C ARG A 524 15.80 24.58 -19.28
N GLY A 525 16.89 25.03 -19.90
CA GLY A 525 18.14 24.28 -19.97
C GLY A 525 18.25 23.35 -21.19
N ASN A 526 19.13 22.35 -21.09
CA ASN A 526 19.33 21.37 -22.16
C ASN A 526 18.16 20.39 -22.23
N VAL A 527 17.57 20.24 -23.42
CA VAL A 527 16.48 19.29 -23.68
C VAL A 527 16.93 18.27 -24.70
N ILE A 528 16.75 16.99 -24.40
CA ILE A 528 16.98 15.88 -25.33
C ILE A 528 15.62 15.37 -25.80
N TYR A 529 15.47 15.24 -27.12
CA TYR A 529 14.32 14.63 -27.78
C TYR A 529 14.63 13.15 -27.99
N ILE A 530 13.80 12.28 -27.44
CA ILE A 530 13.93 10.85 -27.55
C ILE A 530 12.80 10.34 -28.42
N ASP A 531 13.19 9.69 -29.46
CA ASP A 531 12.36 8.94 -30.35
C ASP A 531 12.62 7.46 -30.05
N LEU A 532 11.57 6.75 -29.72
CA LEU A 532 11.68 5.34 -29.37
C LEU A 532 11.61 4.47 -30.63
N LYS A 533 12.79 4.29 -31.24
CA LYS A 533 13.09 3.18 -32.14
C LYS A 533 13.33 1.94 -31.32
N ASP A 534 13.41 0.77 -32.00
CA ASP A 534 13.74 -0.49 -31.34
C ASP A 534 14.96 -0.38 -30.41
N GLU A 535 16.05 0.25 -30.87
CA GLU A 535 17.25 0.48 -30.07
C GLU A 535 17.03 1.43 -28.89
N ASN A 536 16.27 2.49 -29.08
CA ASN A 536 15.94 3.46 -28.04
C ASN A 536 14.91 2.95 -27.03
N SER A 537 14.03 2.02 -27.43
CA SER A 537 13.07 1.38 -26.52
C SER A 537 13.80 0.55 -25.46
N TYR A 538 14.82 -0.22 -25.86
CA TYR A 538 15.67 -0.96 -24.94
C TYR A 538 16.52 -0.04 -24.05
N HIS A 539 17.04 1.06 -24.62
CA HIS A 539 17.74 2.08 -23.86
C HIS A 539 16.85 2.72 -22.78
N MET A 540 15.63 3.14 -23.12
CA MET A 540 14.71 3.74 -22.17
C MET A 540 14.26 2.76 -21.08
N MET A 541 14.07 1.50 -21.43
CA MET A 541 13.77 0.45 -20.48
C MET A 541 14.92 0.27 -19.49
N ALA A 542 16.15 0.15 -19.99
CA ALA A 542 17.35 0.04 -19.16
C ALA A 542 17.59 1.31 -18.32
N LEU A 543 17.31 2.50 -18.87
CA LEU A 543 17.40 3.76 -18.13
C LEU A 543 16.40 3.80 -16.97
N GLY A 544 15.15 3.36 -17.20
CA GLY A 544 14.14 3.24 -16.14
C GLY A 544 14.58 2.28 -15.04
N MET A 545 15.14 1.12 -15.41
CA MET A 545 15.70 0.16 -14.45
C MET A 545 16.89 0.75 -13.69
N CYS A 546 17.82 1.44 -14.38
CA CYS A 546 18.98 2.09 -13.76
C CYS A 546 18.60 3.17 -12.74
N ALA A 547 17.38 3.71 -12.79
CA ALA A 547 16.92 4.70 -11.79
C ALA A 547 16.95 4.16 -10.35
N TRP A 548 16.87 2.85 -10.14
CA TRP A 548 17.09 2.18 -8.85
C TRP A 548 18.48 2.44 -8.25
N LEU A 549 19.45 2.69 -9.11
CA LEU A 549 20.83 2.90 -8.71
C LEU A 549 21.16 4.37 -8.38
N CYS A 550 20.18 5.27 -8.41
CA CYS A 550 20.40 6.70 -8.20
C CYS A 550 21.04 7.05 -6.83
N HIS A 551 20.89 6.17 -5.83
CA HIS A 551 21.55 6.33 -4.52
C HIS A 551 23.08 6.12 -4.58
N ASP A 552 23.50 5.13 -5.35
CA ASP A 552 24.91 4.73 -5.45
C ASP A 552 25.61 5.33 -6.66
N TYR A 553 24.86 5.66 -7.72
CA TYR A 553 25.38 6.15 -8.99
C TYR A 553 24.73 7.46 -9.41
N LYS A 554 25.50 8.30 -10.09
CA LYS A 554 24.97 9.37 -10.92
C LYS A 554 24.69 8.80 -12.31
N ILE A 555 23.40 8.68 -12.65
CA ILE A 555 22.96 8.17 -13.94
C ILE A 555 23.02 9.28 -14.97
N ILE A 556 23.68 9.04 -16.09
CA ILE A 556 23.86 9.98 -17.18
C ILE A 556 23.46 9.23 -18.46
N SER A 557 22.48 9.75 -19.19
CA SER A 557 21.95 9.12 -20.40
C SER A 557 22.07 10.06 -21.60
N ASN A 558 22.31 9.50 -22.77
CA ASN A 558 22.38 10.19 -24.06
C ASN A 558 23.27 11.45 -24.06
N ARG A 559 24.37 11.44 -23.29
CA ARG A 559 25.27 12.57 -23.17
C ARG A 559 26.40 12.48 -24.21
N GLU A 560 26.82 13.64 -24.73
CA GLU A 560 28.10 13.73 -25.40
C GLU A 560 29.22 13.39 -24.41
N ALA A 561 29.96 12.32 -24.70
CA ALA A 561 31.11 11.87 -23.95
C ALA A 561 32.23 11.50 -24.93
N GLY A 562 33.46 11.92 -24.64
CA GLY A 562 34.57 11.68 -25.57
C GLY A 562 34.31 12.25 -26.95
N LYS A 563 34.34 11.36 -27.98
CA LYS A 563 34.15 11.72 -29.39
C LYS A 563 32.76 11.36 -29.94
N GLY A 564 31.75 11.18 -29.07
CA GLY A 564 30.43 10.79 -29.52
C GLY A 564 29.38 10.84 -28.40
N ARG A 565 28.23 10.23 -28.66
CA ARG A 565 27.11 10.15 -27.71
C ARG A 565 27.02 8.73 -27.16
N CYS A 566 27.06 8.61 -25.84
CA CYS A 566 26.95 7.35 -25.10
C CYS A 566 25.51 7.16 -24.62
N ASP A 567 25.02 5.91 -24.62
CA ASP A 567 23.64 5.61 -24.23
C ASP A 567 23.42 5.80 -22.72
N ILE A 568 24.08 5.04 -21.86
CA ILE A 568 23.98 5.19 -20.40
C ILE A 568 25.36 5.14 -19.74
N VAL A 569 25.62 6.07 -18.82
CA VAL A 569 26.76 6.05 -17.92
C VAL A 569 26.25 6.01 -16.48
N LEU A 570 26.66 5.01 -15.72
CA LEU A 570 26.49 4.92 -14.27
C LEU A 570 27.78 5.35 -13.61
N LYS A 571 27.86 6.62 -13.23
CA LYS A 571 29.05 7.18 -12.58
C LYS A 571 28.97 6.97 -11.06
N ALA A 572 29.91 6.24 -10.51
CA ALA A 572 30.02 5.96 -9.09
C ALA A 572 30.05 7.25 -8.26
N ARG A 573 29.31 7.26 -7.14
CA ARG A 573 29.30 8.38 -6.17
C ARG A 573 30.34 8.23 -5.07
N LYS A 574 30.80 7.01 -4.77
CA LYS A 574 31.77 6.69 -3.74
C LYS A 574 33.14 6.38 -4.36
N GLU A 575 34.21 6.81 -3.69
CA GLU A 575 35.56 6.37 -4.02
C GLU A 575 35.67 4.85 -3.83
N ASN A 576 36.33 4.15 -4.77
CA ASN A 576 36.45 2.69 -4.86
C ASN A 576 35.19 1.91 -5.35
N GLN A 577 34.17 2.59 -5.81
CA GLN A 577 33.04 1.96 -6.47
C GLN A 577 33.24 1.95 -7.99
N ILE A 578 32.85 0.85 -8.66
CA ILE A 578 33.00 0.68 -10.11
C ILE A 578 31.99 1.57 -10.83
N SER A 579 32.41 2.25 -11.89
CA SER A 579 31.50 2.95 -12.82
C SER A 579 31.20 2.07 -14.03
N TYR A 580 30.03 2.25 -14.67
CA TYR A 580 29.63 1.44 -15.82
C TYR A 580 29.24 2.32 -16.99
N ILE A 581 29.53 1.85 -18.20
CA ILE A 581 29.09 2.43 -19.47
C ILE A 581 28.34 1.36 -20.26
N LEU A 582 27.09 1.65 -20.60
CA LEU A 582 26.23 0.75 -21.35
C LEU A 582 25.98 1.34 -22.75
N GLU A 583 26.17 0.53 -23.77
CA GLU A 583 25.88 0.87 -25.18
C GLU A 583 24.98 -0.21 -25.79
N PHE A 584 23.92 0.20 -26.47
CA PHE A 584 22.91 -0.70 -27.01
C PHE A 584 23.06 -0.83 -28.51
N LYS A 585 22.85 -2.04 -29.02
CA LYS A 585 22.76 -2.33 -30.46
C LYS A 585 21.55 -3.20 -30.73
N TYR A 586 20.95 -3.01 -31.90
CA TYR A 586 19.79 -3.76 -32.32
C TYR A 586 20.06 -4.49 -33.66
N ALA A 587 19.76 -5.79 -33.69
CA ALA A 587 19.84 -6.58 -34.91
C ALA A 587 18.58 -6.40 -35.76
N LYS A 588 18.76 -6.20 -37.06
CA LYS A 588 17.64 -5.98 -38.00
C LYS A 588 16.96 -7.27 -38.44
N ASP A 589 17.62 -8.39 -38.30
CA ASP A 589 17.12 -9.71 -38.69
C ASP A 589 17.66 -10.81 -37.77
N SER A 590 17.03 -11.98 -37.81
CA SER A 590 17.37 -13.14 -36.98
C SER A 590 18.71 -13.80 -37.37
N ASN A 591 19.34 -13.40 -38.46
CA ASN A 591 20.60 -13.96 -38.90
C ASN A 591 21.82 -13.17 -38.43
N THR A 592 21.58 -12.03 -37.80
CA THR A 592 22.63 -11.19 -37.23
C THR A 592 23.21 -11.85 -35.98
N ASP A 593 24.53 -12.07 -35.94
CA ASP A 593 25.19 -12.56 -34.72
C ASP A 593 25.17 -11.51 -33.61
N LEU A 594 24.35 -11.76 -32.59
CA LEU A 594 24.18 -10.85 -31.46
C LEU A 594 25.46 -10.73 -30.61
N ASN A 595 26.26 -11.79 -30.50
CA ASN A 595 27.53 -11.75 -29.81
C ASN A 595 28.53 -10.80 -30.49
N GLU A 596 28.62 -10.88 -31.82
CA GLU A 596 29.45 -9.96 -32.59
C GLU A 596 28.95 -8.51 -32.48
N LEU A 597 27.63 -8.34 -32.46
CA LEU A 597 27.00 -7.03 -32.34
C LEU A 597 27.24 -6.40 -30.95
N ALA A 598 27.20 -7.20 -29.87
CA ALA A 598 27.53 -6.78 -28.52
C ALA A 598 29.00 -6.36 -28.36
N LYS A 599 29.93 -7.12 -28.99
CA LYS A 599 31.35 -6.73 -29.05
C LYS A 599 31.57 -5.40 -29.75
N ARG A 600 30.87 -5.15 -30.85
CA ARG A 600 30.93 -3.83 -31.54
C ARG A 600 30.41 -2.69 -30.68
N ALA A 601 29.44 -2.93 -29.79
CA ALA A 601 28.99 -1.93 -28.84
C ALA A 601 30.13 -1.56 -27.87
N VAL A 602 30.84 -2.54 -27.31
CA VAL A 602 32.02 -2.31 -26.46
C VAL A 602 33.16 -1.60 -27.21
N GLU A 603 33.44 -1.99 -28.45
CA GLU A 603 34.42 -1.33 -29.31
C GLU A 603 34.05 0.15 -29.51
N GLN A 604 32.79 0.46 -29.74
CA GLN A 604 32.30 1.84 -29.87
C GLN A 604 32.59 2.66 -28.60
N ILE A 605 32.38 2.10 -27.40
CA ILE A 605 32.68 2.78 -26.13
C ILE A 605 34.16 3.19 -26.10
N LYS A 606 35.06 2.28 -26.48
CA LYS A 606 36.52 2.49 -26.52
C LYS A 606 36.96 3.51 -27.54
N ASP A 607 36.52 3.32 -28.80
CA ASP A 607 36.89 4.18 -29.92
C ASP A 607 36.44 5.63 -29.70
N ARG A 608 35.25 5.80 -29.10
CA ARG A 608 34.69 7.10 -28.80
C ARG A 608 35.17 7.68 -27.48
N LYS A 609 35.88 6.88 -26.63
CA LYS A 609 36.41 7.31 -25.32
C LYS A 609 35.32 7.86 -24.40
N TYR A 610 34.23 7.13 -24.25
CA TYR A 610 33.10 7.58 -23.43
C TYR A 610 33.44 7.65 -21.94
N ASP A 611 34.52 7.01 -21.50
CA ASP A 611 35.05 6.95 -20.15
C ASP A 611 35.89 8.16 -19.73
N ILE A 612 36.18 9.10 -20.61
CA ILE A 612 37.17 10.19 -20.41
C ILE A 612 36.89 11.04 -19.16
N GLU A 613 35.67 11.13 -18.70
CA GLU A 613 35.29 11.90 -17.50
C GLU A 613 35.11 11.03 -16.25
N LEU A 614 35.35 9.73 -16.36
CA LEU A 614 35.22 8.79 -15.25
C LEU A 614 36.57 8.60 -14.55
N ARG A 615 36.52 8.40 -13.21
CA ARG A 615 37.70 8.11 -12.40
C ARG A 615 37.54 6.75 -11.74
N GLY A 616 38.63 6.01 -11.62
CA GLY A 616 38.62 4.65 -11.04
C GLY A 616 38.29 3.56 -12.04
N ASN A 617 37.90 2.38 -11.56
CA ASN A 617 37.58 1.23 -12.41
C ASN A 617 36.29 1.47 -13.17
N VAL A 618 36.32 1.19 -14.47
CA VAL A 618 35.16 1.34 -15.35
C VAL A 618 34.92 0.02 -16.07
N ILE A 619 33.66 -0.42 -16.07
CA ILE A 619 33.23 -1.59 -16.84
C ILE A 619 32.41 -1.12 -18.05
N TYR A 620 32.74 -1.66 -19.21
CA TYR A 620 32.03 -1.44 -20.47
C TYR A 620 31.08 -2.60 -20.74
N ILE A 621 29.82 -2.28 -21.00
CA ILE A 621 28.78 -3.26 -21.28
C ILE A 621 28.15 -2.96 -22.64
N GLY A 622 28.35 -3.84 -23.58
CA GLY A 622 27.68 -3.83 -24.90
C GLY A 622 26.46 -4.77 -24.85
N LEU A 623 25.26 -4.24 -25.14
CA LEU A 623 24.02 -5.00 -25.18
C LEU A 623 23.49 -5.06 -26.61
N ALA A 624 23.37 -6.27 -27.19
CA ALA A 624 22.81 -6.48 -28.52
C ALA A 624 21.46 -7.21 -28.42
N HIS A 625 20.44 -6.67 -29.08
CA HIS A 625 19.09 -7.18 -29.02
C HIS A 625 18.53 -7.57 -30.36
N TYR A 626 17.73 -8.64 -30.40
CA TYR A 626 16.83 -8.99 -31.49
C TYR A 626 15.50 -9.47 -30.86
N GLN A 627 14.42 -8.72 -31.03
CA GLN A 627 13.14 -9.00 -30.36
C GLN A 627 13.32 -9.17 -28.85
N LYS A 628 13.11 -10.39 -28.30
CA LYS A 628 13.28 -10.71 -26.87
C LYS A 628 14.62 -11.41 -26.58
N GLU A 629 15.45 -11.62 -27.57
CA GLU A 629 16.78 -12.19 -27.41
C GLU A 629 17.79 -11.08 -27.12
N VAL A 630 18.72 -11.33 -26.19
CA VAL A 630 19.79 -10.41 -25.85
C VAL A 630 21.10 -11.14 -25.64
N GLU A 631 22.18 -10.54 -26.15
CA GLU A 631 23.54 -10.95 -25.86
C GLU A 631 24.34 -9.78 -25.32
N ILE A 632 25.25 -10.07 -24.39
CA ILE A 632 26.03 -9.06 -23.70
C ILE A 632 27.51 -9.31 -23.80
N GLU A 633 28.27 -8.29 -24.19
CA GLU A 633 29.71 -8.23 -24.02
C GLU A 633 30.06 -7.36 -22.83
N TRP A 634 30.91 -7.90 -21.96
CA TRP A 634 31.32 -7.28 -20.71
C TRP A 634 32.82 -7.18 -20.64
N GLN A 635 33.37 -5.98 -20.44
CA GLN A 635 34.80 -5.78 -20.40
C GLN A 635 35.22 -4.77 -19.31
N GLU A 636 36.21 -5.16 -18.53
CA GLU A 636 36.89 -4.27 -17.58
C GLU A 636 37.94 -3.43 -18.33
N ASN A 637 38.04 -2.14 -17.93
CA ASN A 637 39.03 -1.23 -18.47
C ASN A 637 40.29 -1.22 -17.62
#